data_633e57890a8f4843661406751b3e0037
#
_entry.id   633e57890a8f4843661406751b3e0037
#
_cell.length_a   1.000
_cell.length_b   1.000
_cell.length_c   1.000
_cell.angle_alpha   90.00
_cell.angle_beta   90.00
_cell.angle_gamma   90.00
#
_symmetry.space_group_name_H-M   'P 1'
#
loop_
_entity.id
_entity.type
_entity.pdbx_description
1 polymer ?
#
loop_
_entity_poly.entity_id
_entity_poly.type
_entity_poly.pdbx_seq_one_letter_code
_entity_poly.pdbx_strand_id
1 'polypeptide(L)'
;MKTKGKAWQLVVTVLLIAAFVYTAFFGVAVKYGDVTKTYIKGAQDIRFGVDIKGGVNVTFAPSDNYDATDDQLDAAQLVIENRLVGLNVTDYELYVDYDSGRLILEFPWQSGETDFDPEAAIEEIGSTAYLTFRKGSSADGELILDGSMVESAAAQYGPVSGSTSEYYVALKFNDEGAKAFGDATTELYQSSGTISIWLDDQNVSTATVNAAITDGAAIITSSASNPFTQEDVVKMARQINSGALPFALTVDSYSTVSPSLGENSLSAMVLAGLIAYALIVVLMTLLYRLPGFLACIALAGQVAATLAFVSGYFPVFESFTLTLPGIAGIILAIGMGVDANVITAERIKEELNNGKSLDGALKSGFARGLTPIIDGNVTIVIVAIVLMGAFGPSDGLFAKALHFVFFAFGPSTAGTIYAFGYTLLTGVLLNFVFGVFATRVMIRGAASIKALRNPWLYGAVKPGKEVKEKKPIDFVGLRKRFLTISTCLMAAIILCAAVFGVRLDTEFTGGAMITLSYQGEISTSEVQKTASTALENNGLTLQTGENVATGEQTLKISMPGNETVTTDQVENLLTSLNEQYPDNAFAQLSLSNVSAAMGTKFLQKSLVAVVFSLLLILLYIGFRFKKIGGMTGGLMAVLALLNDLMVVFGTFVLLRTPLDGNFIAAMLTILGYSINDTVVVYDRIRENRALMGKKTPFEGLVNHSVNQSARRTIITTVTTVMALGVMCVVSKLYGLDSIFTFAFPLMMGMLSGVYTSLCVSTSAWVLWNDRKSKKAETKKA
;
A
#
# COMPACT_ATOMS: atom_id res chain seq x y z
N MET A 1 27.19 5.06 38.07
CA MET A 1 27.60 6.21 37.26
C MET A 1 26.49 7.27 37.27
N LYS A 2 26.77 8.46 37.81
CA LYS A 2 25.87 9.63 37.79
C LYS A 2 25.91 10.24 36.37
N THR A 3 25.12 9.72 35.45
CA THR A 3 24.89 10.40 34.15
C THR A 3 23.85 11.49 34.36
N LYS A 4 24.25 12.62 34.97
CA LYS A 4 23.45 13.85 34.90
C LYS A 4 23.38 14.26 33.43
N GLY A 5 22.17 14.40 32.86
CA GLY A 5 21.97 15.04 31.60
C GLY A 5 22.62 16.42 31.58
N LYS A 6 23.11 16.84 30.43
CA LYS A 6 23.68 18.19 30.26
C LYS A 6 22.71 19.04 29.46
N ALA A 7 22.49 20.28 29.82
CA ALA A 7 21.55 21.18 29.15
C ALA A 7 21.80 21.31 27.63
N TRP A 8 23.06 21.30 27.21
CA TRP A 8 23.40 21.36 25.77
C TRP A 8 22.86 20.18 24.97
N GLN A 9 22.64 18.99 25.60
CA GLN A 9 22.08 17.80 24.92
C GLN A 9 20.64 18.07 24.42
N LEU A 10 19.84 18.82 25.21
CA LEU A 10 18.50 19.24 24.75
C LEU A 10 18.62 20.12 23.50
N VAL A 11 19.44 21.17 23.58
CA VAL A 11 19.58 22.16 22.49
C VAL A 11 20.10 21.49 21.20
N VAL A 12 21.16 20.70 21.33
CA VAL A 12 21.75 20.01 20.17
C VAL A 12 20.76 19.01 19.57
N THR A 13 20.06 18.20 20.40
CA THR A 13 19.08 17.25 19.85
C THR A 13 17.94 17.96 19.14
N VAL A 14 17.40 19.06 19.69
CA VAL A 14 16.34 19.84 19.04
C VAL A 14 16.84 20.45 17.73
N LEU A 15 18.06 21.04 17.73
CA LEU A 15 18.64 21.60 16.51
C LEU A 15 18.91 20.55 15.43
N LEU A 16 19.39 19.36 15.82
CA LEU A 16 19.59 18.24 14.89
C LEU A 16 18.26 17.77 14.30
N ILE A 17 17.22 17.62 15.13
CA ILE A 17 15.88 17.28 14.63
C ILE A 17 15.35 18.37 13.68
N ALA A 18 15.48 19.66 14.06
CA ALA A 18 15.01 20.74 13.23
C ALA A 18 15.75 20.83 11.87
N ALA A 19 17.08 20.67 11.89
CA ALA A 19 17.88 20.60 10.65
C ALA A 19 17.53 19.40 9.79
N PHE A 20 17.31 18.24 10.42
CA PHE A 20 16.89 17.04 9.71
C PHE A 20 15.48 17.17 9.13
N VAL A 21 14.53 17.70 9.89
CA VAL A 21 13.19 18.02 9.38
C VAL A 21 13.28 18.92 8.17
N TYR A 22 14.07 20.01 8.27
CA TYR A 22 14.25 20.93 7.15
C TYR A 22 14.81 20.23 5.90
N THR A 23 15.90 19.47 6.04
CA THR A 23 16.52 18.78 4.90
C THR A 23 15.66 17.63 4.34
N ALA A 24 14.89 16.94 5.17
CA ALA A 24 13.97 15.89 4.72
C ALA A 24 12.77 16.43 3.93
N PHE A 25 12.29 17.65 4.27
CA PHE A 25 11.20 18.27 3.52
C PHE A 25 11.67 18.98 2.25
N PHE A 26 12.76 19.77 2.32
CA PHE A 26 13.19 20.63 1.22
C PHE A 26 14.34 20.04 0.39
N GLY A 27 14.98 18.97 0.87
CA GLY A 27 16.18 18.45 0.22
C GLY A 27 17.37 19.40 0.31
N VAL A 28 18.43 19.08 -0.42
CA VAL A 28 19.59 19.96 -0.64
C VAL A 28 19.96 19.89 -2.11
N ALA A 29 19.65 20.92 -2.84
CA ALA A 29 19.97 21.07 -4.26
C ALA A 29 20.75 22.37 -4.49
N VAL A 30 21.70 22.33 -5.43
CA VAL A 30 22.48 23.50 -5.83
C VAL A 30 22.30 23.72 -7.33
N LYS A 31 21.96 24.94 -7.70
CA LYS A 31 21.77 25.33 -9.09
C LYS A 31 23.09 25.80 -9.68
N TYR A 32 23.55 25.15 -10.75
CA TYR A 32 24.73 25.51 -11.54
C TYR A 32 24.30 25.97 -12.94
N GLY A 33 24.08 27.27 -13.14
CA GLY A 33 23.48 27.76 -14.37
C GLY A 33 22.06 27.25 -14.56
N ASP A 34 21.80 26.56 -15.65
CA ASP A 34 20.46 25.96 -15.94
C ASP A 34 20.29 24.55 -15.38
N VAL A 35 21.36 23.94 -14.85
CA VAL A 35 21.32 22.59 -14.28
C VAL A 35 21.19 22.63 -12.77
N THR A 36 20.15 21.98 -12.23
CA THR A 36 19.96 21.79 -10.79
C THR A 36 20.53 20.44 -10.40
N LYS A 37 21.56 20.42 -9.55
CA LYS A 37 22.12 19.18 -8.99
C LYS A 37 21.57 18.95 -7.58
N THR A 38 20.77 17.90 -7.43
CA THR A 38 20.25 17.45 -6.13
C THR A 38 21.30 16.59 -5.43
N TYR A 39 21.75 17.02 -4.26
CA TYR A 39 22.68 16.30 -3.40
C TYR A 39 21.96 15.41 -2.39
N ILE A 40 20.83 15.89 -1.87
CA ILE A 40 19.99 15.16 -0.93
C ILE A 40 18.54 15.34 -1.39
N LYS A 41 17.87 14.23 -1.65
CA LYS A 41 16.45 14.22 -2.03
C LYS A 41 15.58 14.62 -0.84
N GLY A 42 14.53 15.37 -1.08
CA GLY A 42 13.54 15.78 -0.08
C GLY A 42 12.15 15.24 -0.38
N ALA A 43 11.15 15.73 0.35
CA ALA A 43 9.75 15.33 0.13
C ALA A 43 9.24 15.70 -1.29
N GLN A 44 9.86 16.67 -1.96
CA GLN A 44 9.54 17.04 -3.35
C GLN A 44 10.00 15.99 -4.37
N ASP A 45 10.96 15.15 -4.00
CA ASP A 45 11.52 14.11 -4.87
C ASP A 45 10.85 12.73 -4.61
N ILE A 46 9.75 12.69 -3.84
CA ILE A 46 8.99 11.46 -3.58
C ILE A 46 8.29 11.04 -4.88
N ARG A 47 8.49 9.79 -5.25
CA ARG A 47 7.70 9.17 -6.31
C ARG A 47 6.33 8.80 -5.74
N PHE A 48 5.29 9.18 -6.46
CA PHE A 48 3.92 8.88 -6.08
C PHE A 48 3.35 7.81 -7.01
N GLY A 49 2.59 6.88 -6.45
CA GLY A 49 1.90 5.84 -7.20
C GLY A 49 0.77 6.39 -8.07
N VAL A 50 0.26 5.52 -8.93
CA VAL A 50 -0.82 5.84 -9.86
C VAL A 50 -2.12 6.28 -9.17
N ASP A 51 -2.32 5.87 -7.93
CA ASP A 51 -3.45 6.28 -7.08
C ASP A 51 -3.40 7.76 -6.64
N ILE A 52 -2.20 8.39 -6.72
CA ILE A 52 -1.96 9.79 -6.34
C ILE A 52 -1.72 10.69 -7.56
N LYS A 53 -0.91 10.23 -8.52
CA LYS A 53 -0.61 11.01 -9.74
C LYS A 53 -1.62 10.75 -10.86
N GLY A 54 -2.43 9.71 -10.74
CA GLY A 54 -3.09 9.09 -11.86
C GLY A 54 -2.11 8.27 -12.68
N GLY A 55 -2.57 7.39 -13.55
CA GLY A 55 -1.71 6.54 -14.37
C GLY A 55 -2.33 5.19 -14.66
N VAL A 56 -1.46 4.27 -15.05
CA VAL A 56 -1.79 2.90 -15.45
C VAL A 56 -1.03 1.91 -14.58
N ASN A 57 -1.74 0.88 -14.14
CA ASN A 57 -1.15 -0.33 -13.56
C ASN A 57 -1.63 -1.51 -14.42
N VAL A 58 -0.72 -2.25 -15.03
CA VAL A 58 -1.03 -3.37 -15.89
C VAL A 58 -0.20 -4.60 -15.55
N THR A 59 -0.84 -5.76 -15.57
CA THR A 59 -0.18 -7.05 -15.42
C THR A 59 -0.27 -7.82 -16.73
N PHE A 60 0.87 -8.11 -17.32
CA PHE A 60 1.00 -8.98 -18.45
C PHE A 60 1.29 -10.42 -18.02
N ALA A 61 0.69 -11.37 -18.71
CA ALA A 61 0.98 -12.79 -18.57
C ALA A 61 1.32 -13.39 -19.95
N PRO A 62 2.13 -14.46 -20.01
CA PRO A 62 2.33 -15.18 -21.26
C PRO A 62 1.00 -15.72 -21.81
N SER A 63 0.78 -15.59 -23.12
CA SER A 63 -0.41 -16.14 -23.78
C SER A 63 -0.41 -17.68 -23.72
N ASP A 64 -1.60 -18.28 -23.78
CA ASP A 64 -1.81 -19.72 -23.88
C ASP A 64 -1.15 -20.57 -22.78
N ASN A 65 -0.96 -20.01 -21.57
CA ASN A 65 -0.22 -20.63 -20.46
C ASN A 65 1.20 -21.06 -20.86
N TYR A 66 1.86 -20.28 -21.70
CA TYR A 66 3.26 -20.52 -22.06
C TYR A 66 4.14 -20.42 -20.80
N ASP A 67 4.97 -21.44 -20.58
CA ASP A 67 5.90 -21.48 -19.43
C ASP A 67 7.22 -20.79 -19.80
N ALA A 68 7.27 -19.48 -19.60
CA ALA A 68 8.43 -18.65 -19.95
C ALA A 68 9.57 -18.89 -18.95
N THR A 69 10.79 -19.06 -19.47
CA THR A 69 11.98 -19.16 -18.63
C THR A 69 12.38 -17.79 -18.06
N ASP A 70 13.18 -17.78 -16.97
CA ASP A 70 13.66 -16.55 -16.35
C ASP A 70 14.41 -15.65 -17.35
N ASP A 71 15.27 -16.24 -18.20
CA ASP A 71 16.00 -15.51 -19.25
C ASP A 71 15.06 -14.86 -20.28
N GLN A 72 13.94 -15.53 -20.60
CA GLN A 72 12.93 -14.98 -21.51
C GLN A 72 12.14 -13.84 -20.84
N LEU A 73 11.82 -13.94 -19.57
CA LEU A 73 11.18 -12.89 -18.79
C LEU A 73 12.07 -11.66 -18.68
N ASP A 74 13.39 -11.83 -18.44
CA ASP A 74 14.35 -10.73 -18.44
C ASP A 74 14.44 -10.05 -19.81
N ALA A 75 14.43 -10.84 -20.91
CA ALA A 75 14.40 -10.29 -22.25
C ALA A 75 13.09 -9.50 -22.52
N ALA A 76 11.94 -10.02 -22.09
CA ALA A 76 10.66 -9.33 -22.23
C ALA A 76 10.64 -8.03 -21.40
N GLN A 77 11.20 -8.05 -20.19
CA GLN A 77 11.36 -6.84 -19.37
C GLN A 77 12.15 -5.77 -20.14
N LEU A 78 13.29 -6.12 -20.69
CA LEU A 78 14.14 -5.17 -21.45
C LEU A 78 13.39 -4.56 -22.66
N VAL A 79 12.61 -5.38 -23.37
CA VAL A 79 11.81 -4.90 -24.49
C VAL A 79 10.74 -3.91 -24.03
N ILE A 80 10.03 -4.21 -22.93
CA ILE A 80 9.02 -3.32 -22.36
C ILE A 80 9.68 -2.01 -21.88
N GLU A 81 10.83 -2.07 -21.21
CA GLU A 81 11.58 -0.87 -20.78
C GLU A 81 11.95 0.02 -22.00
N ASN A 82 12.43 -0.58 -23.09
CA ASN A 82 12.75 0.15 -24.32
C ASN A 82 11.52 0.82 -24.93
N ARG A 83 10.35 0.17 -24.90
CA ARG A 83 9.08 0.72 -25.38
C ARG A 83 8.62 1.90 -24.53
N LEU A 84 8.69 1.78 -23.21
CA LEU A 84 8.38 2.87 -22.28
C LEU A 84 9.24 4.10 -22.55
N VAL A 85 10.55 3.90 -22.77
CA VAL A 85 11.46 4.99 -23.16
C VAL A 85 11.05 5.58 -24.52
N GLY A 86 10.67 4.74 -25.49
CA GLY A 86 10.16 5.17 -26.80
C GLY A 86 8.86 5.98 -26.72
N LEU A 87 8.00 5.67 -25.75
CA LEU A 87 6.78 6.42 -25.42
C LEU A 87 7.05 7.65 -24.53
N ASN A 88 8.34 7.95 -24.23
CA ASN A 88 8.76 9.02 -23.33
C ASN A 88 8.26 8.83 -21.87
N VAL A 89 7.91 7.60 -21.49
CA VAL A 89 7.56 7.24 -20.10
C VAL A 89 8.84 6.94 -19.35
N THR A 90 9.30 7.86 -18.51
CA THR A 90 10.57 7.75 -17.78
C THR A 90 10.39 7.44 -16.29
N ASP A 91 9.18 7.65 -15.76
CA ASP A 91 8.83 7.40 -14.36
C ASP A 91 7.90 6.17 -14.32
N TYR A 92 8.46 4.98 -14.28
CA TYR A 92 7.72 3.72 -14.23
C TYR A 92 8.32 2.77 -13.21
N GLU A 93 7.53 1.79 -12.78
CA GLU A 93 7.98 0.64 -12.00
C GLU A 93 7.59 -0.64 -12.77
N LEU A 94 8.58 -1.46 -13.09
CA LEU A 94 8.40 -2.73 -13.79
C LEU A 94 8.98 -3.87 -12.95
N TYR A 95 8.12 -4.80 -12.59
CA TYR A 95 8.46 -5.97 -11.79
C TYR A 95 8.28 -7.25 -12.60
N VAL A 96 9.27 -8.13 -12.52
CA VAL A 96 9.16 -9.49 -13.06
C VAL A 96 8.83 -10.45 -11.93
N ASP A 97 7.78 -11.21 -12.09
CA ASP A 97 7.47 -12.33 -11.21
C ASP A 97 7.85 -13.64 -11.90
N TYR A 98 9.00 -14.15 -11.53
CA TYR A 98 9.53 -15.40 -12.09
C TYR A 98 8.73 -16.63 -11.67
N ASP A 99 8.07 -16.61 -10.50
CA ASP A 99 7.29 -17.75 -9.99
C ASP A 99 6.00 -17.99 -10.80
N SER A 100 5.41 -16.96 -11.36
CA SER A 100 4.18 -17.05 -12.18
C SER A 100 4.36 -16.59 -13.63
N GLY A 101 5.57 -16.21 -14.02
CA GLY A 101 5.88 -15.77 -15.37
C GLY A 101 5.24 -14.46 -15.78
N ARG A 102 5.00 -13.53 -14.85
CA ARG A 102 4.26 -12.28 -15.09
C ARG A 102 5.15 -11.05 -15.06
N LEU A 103 4.74 -10.03 -15.81
CA LEU A 103 5.33 -8.71 -15.78
C LEU A 103 4.29 -7.70 -15.29
N ILE A 104 4.61 -6.98 -14.21
CA ILE A 104 3.73 -6.00 -13.60
C ILE A 104 4.34 -4.63 -13.84
N LEU A 105 3.60 -3.77 -14.53
CA LEU A 105 4.02 -2.44 -14.92
C LEU A 105 3.12 -1.39 -14.31
N GLU A 106 3.71 -0.42 -13.63
CA GLU A 106 3.05 0.78 -13.14
C GLU A 106 3.72 2.03 -13.71
N PHE A 107 2.94 2.93 -14.30
CA PHE A 107 3.46 4.21 -14.76
C PHE A 107 2.43 5.33 -14.60
N PRO A 108 2.84 6.53 -14.12
CA PRO A 108 1.96 7.66 -13.94
C PRO A 108 1.71 8.39 -15.26
N TRP A 109 0.61 9.17 -15.31
CA TRP A 109 0.34 10.12 -16.37
C TRP A 109 1.47 11.15 -16.46
N GLN A 110 1.79 11.60 -17.69
CA GLN A 110 2.69 12.72 -17.86
C GLN A 110 1.98 14.03 -17.53
N SER A 111 2.71 14.95 -16.88
CA SER A 111 2.16 16.25 -16.53
C SER A 111 1.77 17.06 -17.77
N GLY A 112 0.47 17.34 -17.92
CA GLY A 112 -0.08 18.13 -19.01
C GLY A 112 -0.67 17.33 -20.19
N GLU A 113 -0.65 16.02 -20.16
CA GLU A 113 -1.38 15.19 -21.14
C GLU A 113 -2.87 15.12 -20.80
N THR A 114 -3.70 15.64 -21.71
CA THR A 114 -5.16 15.54 -21.62
C THR A 114 -5.73 14.41 -22.53
N ASP A 115 -4.95 13.95 -23.50
CA ASP A 115 -5.39 13.05 -24.58
C ASP A 115 -4.61 11.71 -24.58
N PHE A 116 -4.05 11.29 -23.43
CA PHE A 116 -3.37 9.99 -23.33
C PHE A 116 -4.40 8.86 -23.35
N ASP A 117 -4.25 7.95 -24.31
CA ASP A 117 -5.02 6.71 -24.38
C ASP A 117 -4.27 5.56 -23.67
N PRO A 118 -4.70 5.17 -22.47
CA PRO A 118 -4.02 4.12 -21.71
C PRO A 118 -4.12 2.74 -22.36
N GLU A 119 -5.22 2.45 -23.08
CA GLU A 119 -5.41 1.16 -23.72
C GLU A 119 -4.49 1.02 -24.92
N ALA A 120 -4.41 2.06 -25.77
CA ALA A 120 -3.47 2.09 -26.88
C ALA A 120 -2.01 1.97 -26.40
N ALA A 121 -1.67 2.60 -25.28
CA ALA A 121 -0.34 2.48 -24.70
C ALA A 121 -0.07 1.05 -24.18
N ILE A 122 -1.01 0.42 -23.48
CA ILE A 122 -0.91 -0.96 -23.00
C ILE A 122 -0.75 -1.92 -24.19
N GLU A 123 -1.55 -1.74 -25.27
CA GLU A 123 -1.47 -2.53 -26.46
C GLU A 123 -0.12 -2.38 -27.16
N GLU A 124 0.37 -1.14 -27.32
CA GLU A 124 1.70 -0.88 -27.92
C GLU A 124 2.84 -1.50 -27.08
N ILE A 125 2.76 -1.41 -25.75
CA ILE A 125 3.74 -2.00 -24.83
C ILE A 125 3.70 -3.53 -24.88
N GLY A 126 2.52 -4.14 -24.91
CA GLY A 126 2.32 -5.59 -24.87
C GLY A 126 2.40 -6.30 -26.23
N SER A 127 2.43 -5.55 -27.37
CA SER A 127 2.45 -6.14 -28.70
C SER A 127 3.70 -7.01 -28.92
N THR A 128 3.59 -8.13 -29.62
CA THR A 128 4.74 -9.01 -29.90
C THR A 128 5.76 -8.32 -30.78
N ALA A 129 5.28 -7.55 -31.78
CA ALA A 129 6.08 -6.78 -32.73
C ALA A 129 7.17 -7.62 -33.44
N TYR A 130 6.80 -8.86 -33.78
CA TYR A 130 7.71 -9.79 -34.46
C TYR A 130 7.75 -9.48 -35.95
N LEU A 131 8.75 -8.73 -36.38
CA LEU A 131 8.97 -8.37 -37.78
C LEU A 131 9.61 -9.53 -38.51
N THR A 132 9.00 -9.95 -39.65
CA THR A 132 9.57 -10.98 -40.53
C THR A 132 9.50 -10.56 -42.00
N PHE A 133 10.54 -10.93 -42.73
CA PHE A 133 10.62 -10.80 -44.18
C PHE A 133 10.53 -12.19 -44.81
N ARG A 134 9.57 -12.40 -45.73
CA ARG A 134 9.30 -13.73 -46.29
C ARG A 134 9.26 -13.68 -47.80
N LYS A 135 9.70 -14.77 -48.41
CA LYS A 135 9.57 -14.95 -49.88
C LYS A 135 8.10 -15.20 -50.26
N GLY A 136 7.63 -14.50 -51.27
CA GLY A 136 6.24 -14.58 -51.71
C GLY A 136 5.30 -13.63 -50.92
N SER A 137 3.99 -13.83 -51.05
CA SER A 137 2.92 -13.00 -50.45
C SER A 137 2.18 -13.71 -49.31
N SER A 138 2.62 -14.92 -48.91
CA SER A 138 1.96 -15.73 -47.85
C SER A 138 2.75 -15.67 -46.57
N ALA A 139 2.02 -15.72 -45.45
CA ALA A 139 2.60 -15.85 -44.09
C ALA A 139 3.43 -17.14 -43.92
N ASP A 140 3.16 -18.18 -44.70
CA ASP A 140 3.93 -19.44 -44.70
C ASP A 140 5.15 -19.41 -45.64
N GLY A 141 5.45 -18.25 -46.24
CA GLY A 141 6.62 -18.07 -47.11
C GLY A 141 7.94 -18.32 -46.40
N GLU A 142 8.97 -18.75 -47.15
CA GLU A 142 10.31 -18.96 -46.58
C GLU A 142 10.81 -17.67 -45.88
N LEU A 143 11.26 -17.79 -44.62
CA LEU A 143 11.79 -16.68 -43.84
C LEU A 143 13.15 -16.24 -44.46
N ILE A 144 13.27 -14.97 -44.80
CA ILE A 144 14.50 -14.33 -45.30
C ILE A 144 15.31 -13.81 -44.12
N LEU A 145 14.68 -12.97 -43.31
CA LEU A 145 15.26 -12.38 -42.08
C LEU A 145 14.14 -11.98 -41.11
N ASP A 146 14.50 -11.79 -39.85
CA ASP A 146 13.62 -11.32 -38.78
C ASP A 146 14.07 -9.99 -38.20
N GLY A 147 13.30 -9.46 -37.23
CA GLY A 147 13.56 -8.18 -36.59
C GLY A 147 14.90 -8.07 -35.88
N SER A 148 15.50 -9.18 -35.44
CA SER A 148 16.82 -9.18 -34.78
C SER A 148 17.97 -8.77 -35.72
N MET A 149 17.75 -8.88 -37.01
CA MET A 149 18.68 -8.48 -38.08
C MET A 149 18.51 -7.01 -38.52
N VAL A 150 17.55 -6.27 -37.93
CA VAL A 150 17.34 -4.84 -38.20
C VAL A 150 18.17 -4.03 -37.18
N GLU A 151 19.09 -3.19 -37.68
CA GLU A 151 19.90 -2.28 -36.86
C GLU A 151 19.10 -1.06 -36.39
N SER A 152 18.26 -0.50 -37.28
CA SER A 152 17.41 0.65 -36.96
C SER A 152 16.24 0.79 -37.92
N ALA A 153 15.15 1.37 -37.43
CA ALA A 153 13.97 1.78 -38.15
C ALA A 153 13.68 3.26 -37.93
N ALA A 154 13.34 4.00 -38.97
CA ALA A 154 13.04 5.43 -38.93
C ALA A 154 11.81 5.80 -39.73
N ALA A 155 10.86 6.49 -39.09
CA ALA A 155 9.69 7.06 -39.80
C ALA A 155 10.13 8.20 -40.71
N GLN A 156 9.75 8.18 -41.97
CA GLN A 156 10.13 9.18 -42.95
C GLN A 156 8.92 9.58 -43.84
N TYR A 157 8.99 10.79 -44.37
CA TYR A 157 8.05 11.29 -45.39
C TYR A 157 8.80 11.76 -46.61
N GLY A 158 8.51 11.22 -47.78
CA GLY A 158 9.24 11.59 -48.99
C GLY A 158 8.73 10.86 -50.22
N PRO A 159 9.33 11.15 -51.38
CA PRO A 159 8.95 10.50 -52.62
C PRO A 159 9.41 9.02 -52.63
N VAL A 160 8.46 8.12 -52.78
CA VAL A 160 8.69 6.69 -52.96
C VAL A 160 8.34 6.33 -54.40
N SER A 161 9.20 5.66 -55.13
CA SER A 161 8.99 5.23 -56.52
C SER A 161 8.60 6.33 -57.52
N GLY A 162 9.09 7.56 -57.33
CA GLY A 162 9.21 8.52 -58.44
C GLY A 162 8.14 9.59 -58.57
N SER A 163 7.04 9.65 -57.84
CA SER A 163 6.02 10.70 -58.07
C SER A 163 5.25 11.22 -56.84
N THR A 164 4.96 10.43 -55.87
CA THR A 164 4.15 10.85 -54.68
C THR A 164 4.95 10.75 -53.41
N SER A 165 4.86 11.79 -52.58
CA SER A 165 5.41 11.73 -51.25
C SER A 165 4.41 11.02 -50.34
N GLU A 166 4.88 9.99 -49.62
CA GLU A 166 4.11 9.21 -48.66
C GLU A 166 4.91 8.96 -47.40
N TYR A 167 4.22 8.54 -46.34
CA TYR A 167 4.85 8.11 -45.10
C TYR A 167 5.33 6.67 -45.27
N TYR A 168 6.57 6.39 -44.84
CA TYR A 168 7.17 5.06 -44.89
C TYR A 168 8.15 4.86 -43.71
N VAL A 169 8.45 3.60 -43.43
CA VAL A 169 9.50 3.26 -42.48
C VAL A 169 10.76 2.84 -43.23
N ALA A 170 11.85 3.59 -43.00
CA ALA A 170 13.17 3.24 -43.54
C ALA A 170 13.87 2.30 -42.56
N LEU A 171 14.35 1.17 -43.06
CA LEU A 171 15.05 0.15 -42.29
C LEU A 171 16.51 0.12 -42.69
N LYS A 172 17.38 -0.09 -41.69
CA LYS A 172 18.79 -0.40 -41.87
C LYS A 172 19.08 -1.74 -41.21
N PHE A 173 19.68 -2.64 -41.98
CA PHE A 173 20.03 -3.97 -41.49
C PHE A 173 21.46 -4.01 -40.92
N ASN A 174 21.70 -4.93 -40.00
CA ASN A 174 23.05 -5.30 -39.61
C ASN A 174 23.74 -6.10 -40.70
N ASP A 175 25.03 -6.44 -40.56
CA ASP A 175 25.82 -7.12 -41.58
C ASP A 175 25.19 -8.47 -42.03
N GLU A 176 24.62 -9.22 -41.08
CA GLU A 176 23.96 -10.51 -41.33
C GLU A 176 22.66 -10.33 -42.10
N GLY A 177 21.82 -9.39 -41.70
CA GLY A 177 20.58 -9.03 -42.33
C GLY A 177 20.80 -8.44 -43.74
N ALA A 178 21.81 -7.57 -43.92
CA ALA A 178 22.20 -7.01 -45.18
C ALA A 178 22.56 -8.10 -46.21
N LYS A 179 23.34 -9.10 -45.75
CA LYS A 179 23.69 -10.26 -46.57
C LYS A 179 22.51 -11.13 -46.92
N ALA A 180 21.67 -11.51 -45.92
CA ALA A 180 20.50 -12.34 -46.12
C ALA A 180 19.51 -11.68 -47.11
N PHE A 181 19.27 -10.38 -46.94
CA PHE A 181 18.38 -9.60 -47.80
C PHE A 181 18.95 -9.43 -49.20
N GLY A 182 20.26 -9.20 -49.31
CA GLY A 182 20.98 -9.12 -50.61
C GLY A 182 20.91 -10.42 -51.39
N ASP A 183 21.15 -11.54 -50.73
CA ASP A 183 21.10 -12.88 -51.34
C ASP A 183 19.65 -13.18 -51.81
N ALA A 184 18.63 -12.94 -50.98
CA ALA A 184 17.23 -13.16 -51.30
C ALA A 184 16.74 -12.25 -52.46
N THR A 185 17.09 -10.94 -52.40
CA THR A 185 16.68 -10.01 -53.48
C THR A 185 17.38 -10.32 -54.78
N THR A 186 18.61 -10.83 -54.77
CA THR A 186 19.32 -11.29 -55.99
C THR A 186 18.64 -12.49 -56.60
N GLU A 187 18.22 -13.47 -55.82
CA GLU A 187 17.49 -14.67 -56.26
C GLU A 187 16.11 -14.31 -56.84
N LEU A 188 15.35 -13.50 -56.08
CA LEU A 188 13.99 -13.12 -56.47
C LEU A 188 13.92 -12.17 -57.67
N TYR A 189 14.95 -11.34 -57.86
CA TYR A 189 15.04 -10.48 -59.05
C TYR A 189 15.06 -11.28 -60.33
N GLN A 190 15.74 -12.42 -60.39
CA GLN A 190 15.79 -13.29 -61.56
C GLN A 190 14.45 -13.94 -61.89
N SER A 191 13.61 -14.16 -60.90
CA SER A 191 12.29 -14.80 -61.01
C SER A 191 11.12 -13.81 -61.01
N SER A 192 11.35 -12.50 -60.93
CA SER A 192 10.34 -11.47 -60.65
C SER A 192 9.48 -11.83 -59.45
N GLY A 193 10.12 -12.36 -58.40
CA GLY A 193 9.49 -12.77 -57.18
C GLY A 193 9.08 -11.59 -56.28
N THR A 194 8.33 -11.87 -55.25
CA THR A 194 7.85 -10.89 -54.28
C THR A 194 8.47 -11.16 -52.89
N ILE A 195 8.62 -10.10 -52.12
CA ILE A 195 8.92 -10.15 -50.70
C ILE A 195 7.73 -9.55 -49.96
N SER A 196 7.26 -10.25 -48.95
CA SER A 196 6.25 -9.73 -48.01
C SER A 196 6.91 -9.45 -46.65
N ILE A 197 6.48 -8.35 -46.06
CA ILE A 197 6.91 -7.90 -44.72
C ILE A 197 5.72 -8.05 -43.78
N TRP A 198 5.92 -8.79 -42.73
CA TRP A 198 4.90 -9.09 -41.72
C TRP A 198 5.34 -8.56 -40.36
N LEU A 199 4.40 -7.91 -39.71
CA LEU A 199 4.54 -7.54 -38.29
C LEU A 199 3.50 -8.36 -37.52
N ASP A 200 3.96 -9.28 -36.71
CA ASP A 200 3.13 -10.36 -36.16
C ASP A 200 2.40 -11.13 -37.30
N ASP A 201 1.09 -11.26 -37.24
CA ASP A 201 0.27 -11.92 -38.25
C ASP A 201 -0.27 -10.97 -39.37
N GLN A 202 0.09 -9.68 -39.31
CA GLN A 202 -0.38 -8.69 -40.26
C GLN A 202 0.61 -8.49 -41.40
N ASN A 203 0.15 -8.62 -42.64
CA ASN A 203 0.92 -8.24 -43.82
C ASN A 203 0.99 -6.72 -43.91
N VAL A 204 2.14 -6.14 -43.61
CA VAL A 204 2.37 -4.68 -43.57
C VAL A 204 2.71 -4.17 -45.00
N SER A 205 3.50 -4.94 -45.75
CA SER A 205 3.90 -4.57 -47.11
C SER A 205 4.22 -5.81 -47.91
N THR A 206 3.88 -5.76 -49.22
CA THR A 206 4.28 -6.78 -50.19
C THR A 206 4.79 -6.07 -51.44
N ALA A 207 6.03 -6.31 -51.81
CA ALA A 207 6.68 -5.67 -52.92
C ALA A 207 7.31 -6.68 -53.88
N THR A 208 7.20 -6.41 -55.20
CA THR A 208 7.94 -7.16 -56.21
C THR A 208 9.39 -6.71 -56.24
N VAL A 209 10.30 -7.64 -56.31
CA VAL A 209 11.74 -7.33 -56.35
C VAL A 209 12.15 -6.90 -57.74
N ASN A 210 12.42 -5.59 -57.92
CA ASN A 210 12.78 -5.00 -59.22
C ASN A 210 14.31 -4.83 -59.40
N ALA A 211 15.09 -5.04 -58.34
CA ALA A 211 16.55 -5.00 -58.37
C ALA A 211 17.13 -5.79 -57.21
N ALA A 212 18.35 -6.26 -57.34
CA ALA A 212 19.12 -6.76 -56.18
C ALA A 212 19.48 -5.58 -55.24
N ILE A 213 19.14 -5.70 -53.96
CA ILE A 213 19.38 -4.68 -52.91
C ILE A 213 20.50 -5.19 -52.01
N THR A 214 21.69 -4.63 -52.17
CA THR A 214 22.90 -5.06 -51.42
C THR A 214 23.49 -3.99 -50.56
N ASP A 215 22.79 -2.86 -50.40
CA ASP A 215 23.22 -1.71 -49.60
C ASP A 215 22.82 -1.80 -48.11
N GLY A 216 22.14 -2.88 -47.73
CA GLY A 216 21.72 -3.10 -46.35
C GLY A 216 20.56 -2.21 -45.90
N ALA A 217 19.76 -1.68 -46.82
CA ALA A 217 18.60 -0.87 -46.56
C ALA A 217 17.33 -1.41 -47.21
N ALA A 218 16.18 -1.21 -46.56
CA ALA A 218 14.85 -1.47 -47.13
C ALA A 218 13.87 -0.40 -46.66
N ILE A 219 12.71 -0.31 -47.31
CA ILE A 219 11.62 0.56 -46.90
C ILE A 219 10.33 -0.25 -46.78
N ILE A 220 9.54 0.05 -45.75
CA ILE A 220 8.18 -0.46 -45.61
C ILE A 220 7.24 0.64 -46.10
N THR A 221 6.49 0.35 -47.15
CA THR A 221 5.54 1.28 -47.75
C THR A 221 4.13 0.75 -47.63
N SER A 222 3.17 1.66 -47.58
CA SER A 222 1.74 1.33 -47.56
C SER A 222 1.25 0.84 -48.92
N SER A 223 0.07 0.22 -48.98
CA SER A 223 -0.63 -0.02 -50.20
C SER A 223 -1.34 1.26 -50.70
N ALA A 224 -1.53 1.39 -52.02
CA ALA A 224 -2.24 2.55 -52.57
C ALA A 224 -3.71 2.69 -52.07
N SER A 225 -4.30 1.60 -51.58
CA SER A 225 -5.65 1.58 -51.03
C SER A 225 -5.75 1.94 -49.56
N ASN A 226 -4.63 1.86 -48.81
CA ASN A 226 -4.58 2.16 -47.37
C ASN A 226 -3.24 2.84 -47.07
N PRO A 227 -3.11 4.17 -47.28
CA PRO A 227 -1.87 4.89 -47.06
C PRO A 227 -1.57 5.03 -45.56
N PHE A 228 -0.31 4.87 -45.17
CA PHE A 228 0.13 5.09 -43.78
C PHE A 228 -0.06 6.55 -43.38
N THR A 229 -0.49 6.75 -42.17
CA THR A 229 -0.46 8.04 -41.49
C THR A 229 0.93 8.29 -40.84
N GLN A 230 1.20 9.51 -40.42
CA GLN A 230 2.41 9.81 -39.67
C GLN A 230 2.51 8.98 -38.37
N GLU A 231 1.38 8.77 -37.73
CA GLU A 231 1.27 8.01 -36.48
C GLU A 231 1.61 6.52 -36.68
N ASP A 232 1.07 5.90 -37.76
CA ASP A 232 1.35 4.50 -38.08
C ASP A 232 2.86 4.23 -38.25
N VAL A 233 3.56 5.08 -39.01
CA VAL A 233 5.00 4.89 -39.27
C VAL A 233 5.87 5.17 -38.05
N VAL A 234 5.45 6.10 -37.19
CA VAL A 234 6.14 6.38 -35.94
C VAL A 234 5.95 5.22 -34.95
N LYS A 235 4.72 4.72 -34.80
CA LYS A 235 4.42 3.54 -33.95
C LYS A 235 5.21 2.32 -34.42
N MET A 236 5.15 2.02 -35.73
CA MET A 236 5.87 0.88 -36.32
C MET A 236 7.39 0.99 -36.14
N ALA A 237 7.98 2.17 -36.38
CA ALA A 237 9.41 2.36 -36.19
C ALA A 237 9.83 2.17 -34.73
N ARG A 238 9.03 2.63 -33.77
CA ARG A 238 9.28 2.40 -32.35
C ARG A 238 9.21 0.92 -31.98
N GLN A 239 8.18 0.21 -32.44
CA GLN A 239 8.02 -1.24 -32.19
C GLN A 239 9.20 -2.04 -32.74
N ILE A 240 9.63 -1.75 -33.96
CA ILE A 240 10.79 -2.42 -34.58
C ILE A 240 12.09 -2.12 -33.80
N ASN A 241 12.33 -0.86 -33.42
CA ASN A 241 13.54 -0.47 -32.70
C ASN A 241 13.58 -1.04 -31.26
N SER A 242 12.42 -1.26 -30.62
CA SER A 242 12.35 -1.83 -29.27
C SER A 242 12.63 -3.34 -29.25
N GLY A 243 12.53 -4.00 -30.41
CA GLY A 243 12.68 -5.45 -30.54
C GLY A 243 11.38 -6.22 -30.32
N ALA A 244 11.39 -7.48 -30.77
CA ALA A 244 10.27 -8.39 -30.57
C ALA A 244 10.28 -8.98 -29.16
N LEU A 245 9.09 -9.20 -28.60
CA LEU A 245 8.95 -9.98 -27.37
C LEU A 245 9.31 -11.46 -27.64
N PRO A 246 9.95 -12.12 -26.68
CA PRO A 246 10.34 -13.54 -26.84
C PRO A 246 9.14 -14.49 -26.83
N PHE A 247 7.97 -14.03 -26.38
CA PHE A 247 6.68 -14.74 -26.39
C PHE A 247 5.55 -13.71 -26.41
N ALA A 248 4.36 -14.14 -26.81
CA ALA A 248 3.19 -13.28 -26.81
C ALA A 248 2.70 -12.99 -25.38
N LEU A 249 2.32 -11.76 -25.14
CA LEU A 249 1.76 -11.31 -23.86
C LEU A 249 0.25 -11.09 -23.99
N THR A 250 -0.47 -11.43 -22.93
CA THR A 250 -1.88 -11.08 -22.72
C THR A 250 -2.00 -10.22 -21.47
N VAL A 251 -2.94 -9.28 -21.50
CA VAL A 251 -3.28 -8.48 -20.33
C VAL A 251 -4.12 -9.32 -19.36
N ASP A 252 -3.56 -9.66 -18.21
CA ASP A 252 -4.26 -10.42 -17.16
C ASP A 252 -5.11 -9.47 -16.27
N SER A 253 -4.61 -8.27 -16.02
CA SER A 253 -5.36 -7.20 -15.38
C SER A 253 -4.79 -5.83 -15.70
N TYR A 254 -5.64 -4.80 -15.74
CA TYR A 254 -5.17 -3.42 -15.77
C TYR A 254 -6.11 -2.50 -14.98
N SER A 255 -5.58 -1.39 -14.53
CA SER A 255 -6.31 -0.33 -13.83
C SER A 255 -5.77 1.02 -14.24
N THR A 256 -6.68 1.95 -14.51
CA THR A 256 -6.35 3.33 -14.85
C THR A 256 -6.98 4.28 -13.83
N VAL A 257 -6.27 5.34 -13.46
CA VAL A 257 -6.73 6.37 -12.53
C VAL A 257 -6.47 7.74 -13.13
N SER A 258 -7.51 8.59 -13.16
CA SER A 258 -7.38 9.97 -13.65
C SER A 258 -6.50 10.84 -12.74
N PRO A 259 -5.65 11.74 -13.29
CA PRO A 259 -4.83 12.66 -12.52
C PRO A 259 -5.63 13.56 -11.57
N SER A 260 -6.83 13.99 -11.97
CA SER A 260 -7.69 14.88 -11.17
C SER A 260 -8.12 14.25 -9.84
N LEU A 261 -8.37 12.94 -9.83
CA LEU A 261 -8.71 12.19 -8.61
C LEU A 261 -7.52 12.12 -7.66
N GLY A 262 -6.32 11.89 -8.19
CA GLY A 262 -5.09 11.74 -7.41
C GLY A 262 -4.62 13.02 -6.74
N GLU A 263 -4.60 14.14 -7.45
CA GLU A 263 -4.09 15.43 -6.95
C GLU A 263 -4.92 15.97 -5.78
N ASN A 264 -6.24 15.84 -5.85
CA ASN A 264 -7.15 16.15 -4.75
C ASN A 264 -6.91 15.25 -3.53
N SER A 265 -6.60 13.98 -3.77
CA SER A 265 -6.35 12.98 -2.73
C SER A 265 -5.10 13.29 -1.92
N LEU A 266 -4.00 13.67 -2.58
CA LEU A 266 -2.74 14.02 -1.91
C LEU A 266 -2.91 15.24 -1.00
N SER A 267 -3.53 16.30 -1.50
CA SER A 267 -3.74 17.55 -0.73
C SER A 267 -4.61 17.31 0.51
N ALA A 268 -5.67 16.53 0.37
CA ALA A 268 -6.55 16.13 1.46
C ALA A 268 -5.82 15.31 2.53
N MET A 269 -5.00 14.34 2.10
CA MET A 269 -4.27 13.48 3.04
C MET A 269 -3.16 14.23 3.78
N VAL A 270 -2.46 15.16 3.12
CA VAL A 270 -1.49 16.07 3.78
C VAL A 270 -2.20 16.93 4.82
N LEU A 271 -3.36 17.49 4.48
CA LEU A 271 -4.18 18.27 5.43
C LEU A 271 -4.61 17.41 6.63
N ALA A 272 -5.08 16.19 6.39
CA ALA A 272 -5.44 15.25 7.45
C ALA A 272 -4.27 14.95 8.38
N GLY A 273 -3.06 14.73 7.84
CA GLY A 273 -1.84 14.50 8.60
C GLY A 273 -1.45 15.69 9.48
N LEU A 274 -1.55 16.91 8.94
CA LEU A 274 -1.26 18.15 9.67
C LEU A 274 -2.24 18.39 10.82
N ILE A 275 -3.54 18.20 10.57
CA ILE A 275 -4.59 18.34 11.60
C ILE A 275 -4.39 17.27 12.69
N ALA A 276 -4.16 16.01 12.32
CA ALA A 276 -3.92 14.92 13.25
C ALA A 276 -2.69 15.21 14.13
N TYR A 277 -1.58 15.65 13.52
CA TYR A 277 -0.38 16.03 14.25
C TYR A 277 -0.64 17.18 15.22
N ALA A 278 -1.32 18.26 14.80
CA ALA A 278 -1.64 19.40 15.65
C ALA A 278 -2.50 19.00 16.87
N LEU A 279 -3.52 18.18 16.66
CA LEU A 279 -4.38 17.66 17.72
C LEU A 279 -3.59 16.80 18.72
N ILE A 280 -2.68 15.95 18.23
CA ILE A 280 -1.81 15.14 19.08
C ILE A 280 -0.86 16.02 19.89
N VAL A 281 -0.29 17.07 19.30
CA VAL A 281 0.56 18.04 20.04
C VAL A 281 -0.21 18.67 21.19
N VAL A 282 -1.44 19.12 20.94
CA VAL A 282 -2.30 19.70 21.98
C VAL A 282 -2.58 18.66 23.07
N LEU A 283 -3.05 17.49 22.71
CA LEU A 283 -3.41 16.43 23.66
C LEU A 283 -2.23 16.00 24.51
N MET A 284 -1.07 15.72 23.92
CA MET A 284 0.14 15.27 24.60
C MET A 284 0.69 16.34 25.54
N THR A 285 0.67 17.61 25.10
CA THR A 285 1.13 18.72 25.93
C THR A 285 0.19 18.94 27.13
N LEU A 286 -1.11 18.82 26.95
CA LEU A 286 -2.08 18.93 28.06
C LEU A 286 -1.96 17.79 29.06
N LEU A 287 -1.80 16.53 28.59
CA LEU A 287 -1.76 15.35 29.44
C LEU A 287 -0.41 15.17 30.15
N TYR A 288 0.70 15.41 29.43
CA TYR A 288 2.06 15.10 29.89
C TYR A 288 2.98 16.31 30.02
N ARG A 289 2.48 17.51 29.73
CA ARG A 289 3.21 18.79 29.89
C ARG A 289 4.55 18.77 29.17
N LEU A 290 5.67 19.00 29.84
CA LEU A 290 7.01 19.08 29.26
C LEU A 290 7.44 17.76 28.55
N PRO A 291 7.34 16.57 29.13
CA PRO A 291 7.59 15.32 28.42
C PRO A 291 6.71 15.15 27.17
N GLY A 292 5.44 15.56 27.22
CA GLY A 292 4.52 15.50 26.07
C GLY A 292 4.95 16.46 24.95
N PHE A 293 5.33 17.68 25.27
CA PHE A 293 5.84 18.65 24.29
C PHE A 293 7.14 18.16 23.63
N LEU A 294 8.09 17.65 24.42
CA LEU A 294 9.34 17.10 23.87
C LEU A 294 9.11 15.84 23.00
N ALA A 295 8.12 15.02 23.36
CA ALA A 295 7.70 13.88 22.56
C ALA A 295 7.16 14.32 21.19
N CYS A 296 6.45 15.43 21.11
CA CYS A 296 5.95 15.96 19.84
C CYS A 296 7.09 16.47 18.94
N ILE A 297 8.14 17.06 19.48
CA ILE A 297 9.35 17.41 18.73
C ILE A 297 10.01 16.14 18.15
N ALA A 298 10.10 15.09 18.94
CA ALA A 298 10.64 13.81 18.48
C ALA A 298 9.74 13.19 17.39
N LEU A 299 8.41 13.30 17.53
CA LEU A 299 7.45 12.82 16.55
C LEU A 299 7.61 13.53 15.19
N ALA A 300 7.85 14.86 15.18
CA ALA A 300 8.17 15.56 13.93
C ALA A 300 9.43 14.99 13.26
N GLY A 301 10.47 14.68 14.04
CA GLY A 301 11.66 14.00 13.54
C GLY A 301 11.38 12.60 13.00
N GLN A 302 10.48 11.84 13.64
CA GLN A 302 10.07 10.52 13.18
C GLN A 302 9.34 10.60 11.83
N VAL A 303 8.40 11.53 11.67
CA VAL A 303 7.67 11.74 10.41
C VAL A 303 8.64 12.15 9.30
N ALA A 304 9.52 13.12 9.58
CA ALA A 304 10.54 13.53 8.62
C ALA A 304 11.47 12.38 8.20
N ALA A 305 11.82 11.52 9.15
CA ALA A 305 12.65 10.34 8.85
C ALA A 305 11.89 9.31 8.01
N THR A 306 10.60 9.11 8.24
CA THR A 306 9.78 8.23 7.39
C THR A 306 9.74 8.78 5.96
N LEU A 307 9.50 10.09 5.77
CA LEU A 307 9.56 10.74 4.46
C LEU A 307 10.95 10.63 3.82
N ALA A 308 12.03 10.77 4.60
CA ALA A 308 13.40 10.60 4.13
C ALA A 308 13.68 9.17 3.61
N PHE A 309 13.13 8.15 4.25
CA PHE A 309 13.22 6.77 3.75
C PHE A 309 12.43 6.55 2.46
N VAL A 310 11.30 7.21 2.32
CA VAL A 310 10.46 7.14 1.11
C VAL A 310 11.09 7.90 -0.05
N SER A 311 11.64 9.10 0.19
CA SER A 311 12.19 9.96 -0.87
C SER A 311 13.54 9.49 -1.45
N GLY A 312 14.21 8.52 -0.80
CA GLY A 312 15.58 8.16 -1.17
C GLY A 312 16.62 9.21 -0.69
N TYR A 313 16.33 9.90 0.40
CA TYR A 313 17.26 10.81 1.09
C TYR A 313 18.61 10.17 1.41
N PHE A 314 18.59 8.89 1.76
CA PHE A 314 19.79 8.10 2.03
C PHE A 314 20.19 7.36 0.75
N PRO A 315 21.39 7.63 0.17
CA PRO A 315 21.79 7.01 -1.11
C PRO A 315 21.88 5.47 -1.11
N VAL A 316 21.87 4.86 0.07
CA VAL A 316 21.90 3.40 0.24
C VAL A 316 20.53 2.77 -0.02
N PHE A 317 19.45 3.56 0.12
CA PHE A 317 18.08 3.11 -0.10
C PHE A 317 17.53 3.78 -1.35
N GLU A 318 16.98 2.99 -2.24
CA GLU A 318 16.27 3.51 -3.40
C GLU A 318 15.02 4.27 -2.97
N SER A 319 14.58 5.24 -3.79
CA SER A 319 13.33 5.95 -3.55
C SER A 319 12.16 4.97 -3.68
N PHE A 320 11.21 5.07 -2.76
CA PHE A 320 10.06 4.20 -2.68
C PHE A 320 8.82 4.93 -3.24
N THR A 321 7.98 4.20 -4.00
CA THR A 321 6.74 4.77 -4.54
C THR A 321 5.66 4.85 -3.47
N LEU A 322 5.25 6.06 -3.14
CA LEU A 322 4.28 6.34 -2.09
C LEU A 322 2.85 6.34 -2.65
N THR A 323 2.00 5.52 -2.07
CA THR A 323 0.58 5.38 -2.41
C THR A 323 -0.33 6.01 -1.35
N LEU A 324 -1.63 6.16 -1.63
CA LEU A 324 -2.61 6.67 -0.66
C LEU A 324 -2.65 5.84 0.64
N PRO A 325 -2.70 4.50 0.61
CA PRO A 325 -2.54 3.69 1.82
C PRO A 325 -1.18 3.86 2.49
N GLY A 326 -0.10 4.10 1.73
CA GLY A 326 1.20 4.44 2.28
C GLY A 326 1.19 5.74 3.10
N ILE A 327 0.51 6.79 2.62
CA ILE A 327 0.29 8.04 3.37
C ILE A 327 -0.57 7.78 4.61
N ALA A 328 -1.63 6.98 4.48
CA ALA A 328 -2.44 6.57 5.62
C ALA A 328 -1.60 5.85 6.70
N GLY A 329 -0.63 5.03 6.29
CA GLY A 329 0.36 4.41 7.18
C GLY A 329 1.23 5.43 7.92
N ILE A 330 1.66 6.51 7.25
CA ILE A 330 2.39 7.62 7.90
C ILE A 330 1.51 8.34 8.93
N ILE A 331 0.25 8.65 8.58
CA ILE A 331 -0.70 9.30 9.51
C ILE A 331 -0.97 8.39 10.73
N LEU A 332 -1.12 7.10 10.48
CA LEU A 332 -1.27 6.12 11.53
C LEU A 332 -0.02 6.08 12.43
N ALA A 333 1.19 6.12 11.84
CA ALA A 333 2.44 6.18 12.58
C ALA A 333 2.59 7.46 13.41
N ILE A 334 1.92 8.58 13.04
CA ILE A 334 1.81 9.78 13.89
C ILE A 334 1.01 9.46 15.16
N GLY A 335 -0.14 8.80 15.02
CA GLY A 335 -0.95 8.38 16.17
C GLY A 335 -0.23 7.46 17.12
N MET A 336 0.55 6.53 16.61
CA MET A 336 1.32 5.55 17.35
C MET A 336 2.67 6.04 17.87
N GLY A 337 3.27 6.99 17.16
CA GLY A 337 4.61 7.48 17.47
C GLY A 337 4.74 8.05 18.90
N VAL A 338 3.60 8.37 19.51
CA VAL A 338 3.54 8.84 20.89
C VAL A 338 3.39 7.72 21.94
N ASP A 339 3.04 6.48 21.54
CA ASP A 339 2.77 5.38 22.48
C ASP A 339 3.98 5.10 23.41
N ALA A 340 5.18 4.99 22.85
CA ALA A 340 6.42 4.83 23.62
C ALA A 340 6.64 5.96 24.65
N ASN A 341 6.24 7.17 24.27
CA ASN A 341 6.34 8.37 25.11
C ASN A 341 5.29 8.38 26.22
N VAL A 342 4.06 7.95 25.91
CA VAL A 342 2.97 7.77 26.90
C VAL A 342 3.37 6.76 27.96
N ILE A 343 3.90 5.60 27.54
CA ILE A 343 4.41 4.57 28.48
C ILE A 343 5.45 5.17 29.42
N THR A 344 6.43 5.83 28.84
CA THR A 344 7.55 6.41 29.59
C THR A 344 7.07 7.50 30.52
N ALA A 345 6.20 8.40 30.07
CA ALA A 345 5.65 9.51 30.85
C ALA A 345 4.77 9.02 32.00
N GLU A 346 3.89 8.03 31.81
CA GLU A 346 3.08 7.45 32.89
C GLU A 346 3.97 6.74 33.94
N ARG A 347 5.06 6.07 33.52
CA ARG A 347 6.02 5.47 34.47
C ARG A 347 6.77 6.52 35.26
N ILE A 348 7.22 7.61 34.64
CA ILE A 348 7.89 8.72 35.32
C ILE A 348 6.93 9.33 36.35
N LYS A 349 5.68 9.56 35.99
CA LYS A 349 4.64 10.10 36.87
C LYS A 349 4.31 9.16 38.02
N GLU A 350 4.21 7.84 37.78
CA GLU A 350 4.01 6.83 38.81
C GLU A 350 5.15 6.90 39.87
N GLU A 351 6.41 6.94 39.40
CA GLU A 351 7.58 6.98 40.29
C GLU A 351 7.71 8.30 41.04
N LEU A 352 7.32 9.44 40.45
CA LEU A 352 7.27 10.74 41.12
C LEU A 352 6.18 10.76 42.21
N ASN A 353 5.01 10.21 41.96
CA ASN A 353 3.91 10.14 42.90
C ASN A 353 4.20 9.15 44.05
N ASN A 354 5.08 8.18 43.83
CA ASN A 354 5.61 7.28 44.85
C ASN A 354 6.75 7.92 45.68
N GLY A 355 6.99 9.24 45.54
CA GLY A 355 7.93 10.00 46.34
C GLY A 355 9.40 9.93 45.91
N LYS A 356 9.72 9.40 44.73
CA LYS A 356 11.09 9.42 44.20
C LYS A 356 11.49 10.82 43.76
N SER A 357 12.79 11.13 43.91
CA SER A 357 13.35 12.34 43.31
C SER A 357 13.21 12.33 41.79
N LEU A 358 13.19 13.51 41.15
CA LEU A 358 13.07 13.63 39.68
C LEU A 358 14.10 12.75 38.94
N ASP A 359 15.38 12.80 39.34
CA ASP A 359 16.43 11.99 38.71
C ASP A 359 16.20 10.47 38.90
N GLY A 360 15.70 10.07 40.09
CA GLY A 360 15.33 8.69 40.40
C GLY A 360 14.13 8.21 39.59
N ALA A 361 13.10 9.05 39.47
CA ALA A 361 11.90 8.78 38.68
C ALA A 361 12.20 8.67 37.20
N LEU A 362 13.02 9.57 36.64
CA LEU A 362 13.48 9.49 35.25
C LEU A 362 14.26 8.20 34.99
N LYS A 363 15.21 7.83 35.89
CA LYS A 363 15.99 6.60 35.71
C LYS A 363 15.11 5.36 35.71
N SER A 364 14.20 5.26 36.71
CA SER A 364 13.28 4.12 36.83
C SER A 364 12.26 4.07 35.69
N GLY A 365 11.66 5.21 35.35
CA GLY A 365 10.65 5.32 34.28
C GLY A 365 11.19 4.86 32.92
N PHE A 366 12.39 5.33 32.55
CA PHE A 366 13.03 4.88 31.31
C PHE A 366 13.42 3.40 31.29
N ALA A 367 13.86 2.85 32.42
CA ALA A 367 14.25 1.45 32.52
C ALA A 367 13.03 0.51 32.44
N ARG A 368 11.96 0.84 33.18
CA ARG A 368 10.74 0.03 33.25
C ARG A 368 9.85 0.19 32.03
N GLY A 369 9.89 1.35 31.34
CA GLY A 369 9.14 1.62 30.14
C GLY A 369 9.67 0.89 28.91
N LEU A 370 10.98 0.59 28.85
CA LEU A 370 11.60 0.07 27.63
C LEU A 370 11.08 -1.33 27.23
N THR A 371 10.90 -2.23 28.20
CA THR A 371 10.48 -3.61 27.93
C THR A 371 9.11 -3.69 27.26
N PRO A 372 8.04 -3.08 27.80
CA PRO A 372 6.74 -3.11 27.14
C PRO A 372 6.73 -2.38 25.79
N ILE A 373 7.57 -1.37 25.60
CA ILE A 373 7.71 -0.69 24.30
C ILE A 373 8.28 -1.66 23.25
N ILE A 374 9.34 -2.39 23.58
CA ILE A 374 9.92 -3.38 22.66
C ILE A 374 8.92 -4.49 22.38
N ASP A 375 8.34 -5.07 23.44
CA ASP A 375 7.44 -6.22 23.32
C ASP A 375 6.20 -5.89 22.47
N GLY A 376 5.64 -4.70 22.61
CA GLY A 376 4.50 -4.25 21.82
C GLY A 376 4.86 -3.98 20.34
N ASN A 377 5.95 -3.27 20.10
CA ASN A 377 6.36 -2.93 18.74
C ASN A 377 6.81 -4.15 17.91
N VAL A 378 7.37 -5.20 18.56
CA VAL A 378 7.70 -6.45 17.84
C VAL A 378 6.48 -7.07 17.18
N THR A 379 5.30 -6.98 17.77
CA THR A 379 4.07 -7.53 17.16
C THR A 379 3.67 -6.77 15.90
N ILE A 380 3.85 -5.47 15.88
CA ILE A 380 3.58 -4.64 14.70
C ILE A 380 4.63 -4.93 13.60
N VAL A 381 5.90 -5.09 13.97
CA VAL A 381 6.97 -5.46 13.04
C VAL A 381 6.68 -6.82 12.39
N ILE A 382 6.20 -7.82 13.15
CA ILE A 382 5.81 -9.13 12.61
C ILE A 382 4.75 -8.95 11.51
N VAL A 383 3.69 -8.20 11.78
CA VAL A 383 2.62 -7.96 10.83
C VAL A 383 3.10 -7.18 9.60
N ALA A 384 3.92 -6.14 9.80
CA ALA A 384 4.48 -5.36 8.69
C ALA A 384 5.38 -6.22 7.78
N ILE A 385 6.19 -7.13 8.35
CA ILE A 385 6.99 -8.09 7.58
C ILE A 385 6.09 -9.06 6.80
N VAL A 386 4.99 -9.54 7.38
CA VAL A 386 4.04 -10.40 6.66
C VAL A 386 3.35 -9.64 5.54
N LEU A 387 2.92 -8.38 5.77
CA LEU A 387 2.37 -7.52 4.72
C LEU A 387 3.35 -7.35 3.55
N MET A 388 4.58 -6.97 3.86
CA MET A 388 5.60 -6.77 2.83
C MET A 388 6.01 -8.06 2.12
N GLY A 389 6.05 -9.19 2.84
CA GLY A 389 6.42 -10.47 2.27
C GLY A 389 5.31 -11.14 1.45
N ALA A 390 4.04 -10.88 1.79
CA ALA A 390 2.90 -11.40 1.04
C ALA A 390 2.58 -10.56 -0.20
N PHE A 391 2.72 -9.23 -0.11
CA PHE A 391 2.22 -8.30 -1.13
C PHE A 391 3.32 -7.45 -1.78
N GLY A 392 4.58 -7.69 -1.46
CA GLY A 392 5.71 -7.02 -2.08
C GLY A 392 6.23 -7.72 -3.33
N PRO A 393 7.16 -7.06 -4.04
CA PRO A 393 7.81 -7.63 -5.21
C PRO A 393 8.56 -8.94 -4.85
N SER A 394 8.56 -9.89 -5.78
CA SER A 394 9.11 -11.25 -5.55
C SER A 394 10.62 -11.26 -5.23
N ASP A 395 11.36 -10.31 -5.77
CA ASP A 395 12.78 -10.10 -5.51
C ASP A 395 13.07 -9.45 -4.15
N GLY A 396 12.05 -8.89 -3.49
CA GLY A 396 12.15 -8.23 -2.20
C GLY A 396 12.64 -9.13 -1.06
N LEU A 397 13.40 -8.55 -0.13
CA LEU A 397 13.98 -9.28 1.02
C LEU A 397 12.94 -10.09 1.81
N PHE A 398 11.78 -9.51 2.09
CA PHE A 398 10.74 -10.16 2.90
C PHE A 398 9.92 -11.16 2.09
N ALA A 399 9.73 -10.91 0.79
CA ALA A 399 9.10 -11.87 -0.11
C ALA A 399 9.96 -13.13 -0.23
N LYS A 400 11.27 -13.01 -0.46
CA LYS A 400 12.23 -14.13 -0.44
C LYS A 400 12.23 -14.87 0.90
N ALA A 401 12.21 -14.14 2.03
CA ALA A 401 12.21 -14.75 3.35
C ALA A 401 10.93 -15.53 3.66
N LEU A 402 9.78 -15.12 3.12
CA LEU A 402 8.48 -15.74 3.33
C LEU A 402 7.99 -16.55 2.11
N HIS A 403 8.84 -16.74 1.10
CA HIS A 403 8.53 -17.51 -0.10
C HIS A 403 7.94 -18.89 0.22
N PHE A 404 8.49 -19.60 1.21
CA PHE A 404 7.99 -20.91 1.65
C PHE A 404 6.51 -20.94 2.11
N VAL A 405 5.92 -19.76 2.42
CA VAL A 405 4.50 -19.63 2.79
C VAL A 405 3.66 -19.24 1.59
N PHE A 406 4.17 -18.34 0.74
CA PHE A 406 3.37 -17.65 -0.28
C PHE A 406 3.63 -18.11 -1.71
N PHE A 407 4.60 -18.98 -1.98
CA PHE A 407 4.99 -19.42 -3.33
C PHE A 407 3.82 -19.94 -4.18
N ALA A 408 2.83 -20.58 -3.56
CA ALA A 408 1.69 -21.18 -4.27
C ALA A 408 0.66 -20.16 -4.82
N PHE A 409 0.76 -18.88 -4.42
CA PHE A 409 -0.27 -17.87 -4.73
C PHE A 409 0.17 -16.89 -5.83
N GLY A 410 1.43 -16.93 -6.23
CA GLY A 410 1.98 -16.00 -7.22
C GLY A 410 2.10 -14.55 -6.72
N PRO A 411 2.44 -13.59 -7.59
CA PRO A 411 2.63 -12.21 -7.22
C PRO A 411 1.31 -11.57 -6.78
N SER A 412 1.43 -10.44 -6.17
CA SER A 412 0.30 -9.61 -5.82
C SER A 412 0.41 -8.28 -6.57
N THR A 413 -0.63 -7.87 -7.25
CA THR A 413 -0.78 -6.55 -7.85
C THR A 413 -1.01 -5.44 -6.82
N ALA A 414 -1.03 -5.76 -5.53
CA ALA A 414 -1.36 -4.81 -4.49
C ALA A 414 -0.11 -4.07 -3.98
N GLY A 415 0.58 -3.33 -4.85
CA GLY A 415 1.63 -2.37 -4.47
C GLY A 415 1.20 -1.41 -3.37
N THR A 416 -0.09 -1.09 -3.33
CA THR A 416 -0.72 -0.26 -2.29
C THR A 416 -0.60 -0.85 -0.89
N ILE A 417 -0.84 -2.17 -0.72
CA ILE A 417 -0.72 -2.87 0.57
C ILE A 417 0.75 -2.98 0.99
N TYR A 418 1.65 -3.21 0.03
CA TYR A 418 3.09 -3.22 0.27
C TYR A 418 3.59 -1.86 0.75
N ALA A 419 3.17 -0.77 0.10
CA ALA A 419 3.53 0.60 0.47
C ALA A 419 3.07 0.92 1.90
N PHE A 420 1.87 0.51 2.28
CA PHE A 420 1.38 0.62 3.65
C PHE A 420 2.25 -0.18 4.65
N GLY A 421 2.61 -1.42 4.33
CA GLY A 421 3.49 -2.26 5.15
C GLY A 421 4.88 -1.61 5.35
N TYR A 422 5.44 -1.03 4.29
CA TYR A 422 6.73 -0.33 4.32
C TYR A 422 6.71 0.91 5.24
N THR A 423 5.71 1.77 5.09
CA THR A 423 5.58 2.98 5.92
C THR A 423 5.28 2.64 7.39
N LEU A 424 4.52 1.56 7.63
CA LEU A 424 4.27 1.04 8.96
C LEU A 424 5.56 0.52 9.61
N LEU A 425 6.34 -0.31 8.91
CA LEU A 425 7.60 -0.86 9.39
C LEU A 425 8.61 0.25 9.71
N THR A 426 8.83 1.15 8.76
CA THR A 426 9.76 2.28 8.94
C THR A 426 9.32 3.19 10.08
N GLY A 427 8.02 3.52 10.17
CA GLY A 427 7.46 4.31 11.26
C GLY A 427 7.71 3.70 12.64
N VAL A 428 7.51 2.39 12.79
CA VAL A 428 7.76 1.67 14.05
C VAL A 428 9.26 1.60 14.38
N LEU A 429 10.12 1.33 13.42
CA LEU A 429 11.57 1.30 13.65
C LEU A 429 12.10 2.68 14.03
N LEU A 430 11.66 3.72 13.35
CA LEU A 430 12.05 5.11 13.64
C LEU A 430 11.51 5.61 15.00
N ASN A 431 10.39 5.05 15.48
CA ASN A 431 9.89 5.34 16.82
C ASN A 431 10.91 4.96 17.92
N PHE A 432 11.71 3.91 17.74
CA PHE A 432 12.80 3.62 18.68
C PHE A 432 13.87 4.71 18.69
N VAL A 433 14.21 5.28 17.53
CA VAL A 433 15.22 6.34 17.43
C VAL A 433 14.69 7.64 17.99
N PHE A 434 13.53 8.10 17.54
CA PHE A 434 12.98 9.40 17.90
C PHE A 434 12.13 9.33 19.19
N GLY A 435 11.15 8.42 19.25
CA GLY A 435 10.23 8.29 20.36
C GLY A 435 10.89 7.79 21.65
N VAL A 436 11.87 6.89 21.55
CA VAL A 436 12.54 6.34 22.74
C VAL A 436 13.88 7.06 22.99
N PHE A 437 14.82 7.03 22.05
CA PHE A 437 16.17 7.52 22.28
C PHE A 437 16.24 9.06 22.32
N ALA A 438 15.79 9.76 21.27
CA ALA A 438 15.86 11.22 21.21
C ALA A 438 15.04 11.89 22.32
N THR A 439 13.82 11.41 22.56
CA THR A 439 12.97 11.92 23.65
C THR A 439 13.62 11.71 25.01
N ARG A 440 14.26 10.56 25.25
CA ARG A 440 14.99 10.31 26.51
C ARG A 440 16.15 11.28 26.71
N VAL A 441 16.91 11.60 25.63
CA VAL A 441 18.00 12.58 25.68
C VAL A 441 17.45 13.97 25.97
N MET A 442 16.37 14.39 25.28
CA MET A 442 15.74 15.68 25.48
C MET A 442 15.18 15.86 26.89
N ILE A 443 14.46 14.87 27.43
CA ILE A 443 13.88 14.92 28.77
C ILE A 443 14.98 15.01 29.83
N ARG A 444 16.10 14.26 29.70
CA ARG A 444 17.25 14.34 30.61
C ARG A 444 17.96 15.68 30.52
N GLY A 445 18.12 16.20 29.31
CA GLY A 445 18.68 17.54 29.06
C GLY A 445 17.82 18.62 29.72
N ALA A 446 16.50 18.57 29.55
CA ALA A 446 15.55 19.50 30.14
C ALA A 446 15.60 19.45 31.68
N ALA A 447 15.68 18.24 32.29
CA ALA A 447 15.78 18.07 33.72
C ALA A 447 17.09 18.62 34.36
N SER A 448 18.11 18.88 33.55
CA SER A 448 19.37 19.51 34.00
C SER A 448 19.28 21.04 34.12
N ILE A 449 18.28 21.66 33.46
CA ILE A 449 18.04 23.11 33.48
C ILE A 449 17.26 23.47 34.77
N LYS A 450 17.77 24.37 35.60
CA LYS A 450 17.15 24.73 36.91
C LYS A 450 15.69 25.18 36.77
N ALA A 451 15.35 25.97 35.75
CA ALA A 451 13.99 26.48 35.51
C ALA A 451 12.99 25.33 35.13
N LEU A 452 13.47 24.26 34.46
CA LEU A 452 12.66 23.13 34.01
C LEU A 452 12.68 21.96 35.02
N ARG A 453 13.39 22.06 36.13
CA ARG A 453 13.56 20.99 37.12
C ARG A 453 12.38 20.83 38.09
N ASN A 454 11.25 21.45 37.82
CA ASN A 454 10.06 21.32 38.65
C ASN A 454 9.36 19.97 38.39
N PRO A 455 9.21 19.09 39.44
CA PRO A 455 8.54 17.78 39.29
C PRO A 455 7.11 17.88 38.73
N TRP A 456 6.43 19.00 38.98
CA TRP A 456 5.10 19.25 38.43
C TRP A 456 5.12 19.25 36.88
N LEU A 457 6.14 19.78 36.24
CA LEU A 457 6.30 19.75 34.78
C LEU A 457 6.37 18.34 34.22
N TYR A 458 6.80 17.36 35.01
CA TYR A 458 6.93 15.94 34.65
C TYR A 458 5.77 15.07 35.13
N GLY A 459 4.66 15.67 35.57
CA GLY A 459 3.44 14.96 35.92
C GLY A 459 3.20 14.72 37.38
N ALA A 460 4.09 15.18 38.28
CA ALA A 460 3.84 15.13 39.74
C ALA A 460 2.60 15.93 40.12
N VAL A 461 1.92 15.49 41.16
CA VAL A 461 0.82 16.24 41.77
C VAL A 461 1.37 17.49 42.47
N LYS A 462 0.62 18.60 42.48
CA LYS A 462 1.04 19.83 43.17
C LYS A 462 1.26 19.55 44.66
N PRO A 463 2.29 20.13 45.27
CA PRO A 463 2.49 20.02 46.71
C PRO A 463 1.22 20.41 47.50
N GLY A 464 0.80 19.60 48.47
CA GLY A 464 -0.38 19.81 49.29
C GLY A 464 -1.69 19.26 48.71
N LYS A 465 -1.71 18.62 47.51
CA LYS A 465 -2.84 17.83 47.01
C LYS A 465 -2.56 16.35 47.17
N GLU A 466 -3.41 15.64 47.89
CA GLU A 466 -3.34 14.18 48.00
C GLU A 466 -3.66 13.54 46.61
N VAL A 467 -2.94 12.47 46.31
CA VAL A 467 -3.25 11.61 45.17
C VAL A 467 -4.59 10.91 45.46
N LYS A 468 -5.68 11.38 44.87
CA LYS A 468 -6.96 10.68 45.04
C LYS A 468 -6.83 9.29 44.39
N GLU A 469 -6.74 8.26 45.20
CA GLU A 469 -6.88 6.88 44.74
C GLU A 469 -8.30 6.69 44.16
N LYS A 470 -8.36 6.42 42.88
CA LYS A 470 -9.63 6.00 42.24
C LYS A 470 -9.95 4.58 42.73
N LYS A 471 -11.22 4.35 43.11
CA LYS A 471 -11.67 2.99 43.41
C LYS A 471 -11.34 2.07 42.22
N PRO A 472 -10.64 0.93 42.47
CA PRO A 472 -10.30 0.00 41.41
C PRO A 472 -11.59 -0.58 40.80
N ILE A 473 -11.64 -0.69 39.47
CA ILE A 473 -12.75 -1.36 38.76
C ILE A 473 -12.52 -2.88 38.90
N ASP A 474 -13.57 -3.61 39.22
CA ASP A 474 -13.50 -5.07 39.30
C ASP A 474 -13.74 -5.68 37.89
N PHE A 475 -12.71 -5.63 37.04
CA PHE A 475 -12.75 -6.20 35.71
C PHE A 475 -12.97 -7.72 35.73
N VAL A 476 -12.35 -8.39 36.68
CA VAL A 476 -12.41 -9.86 36.76
C VAL A 476 -13.73 -10.33 37.34
N GLY A 477 -14.35 -9.62 38.26
CA GLY A 477 -15.70 -9.91 38.76
C GLY A 477 -16.78 -9.76 37.68
N LEU A 478 -16.57 -8.82 36.74
CA LEU A 478 -17.47 -8.59 35.62
C LEU A 478 -17.22 -9.50 34.40
N ARG A 479 -16.26 -10.45 34.48
CA ARG A 479 -15.81 -11.31 33.35
C ARG A 479 -16.92 -11.99 32.57
N LYS A 480 -17.97 -12.46 33.23
CA LYS A 480 -19.11 -13.11 32.53
C LYS A 480 -19.85 -12.10 31.64
N ARG A 481 -20.08 -10.89 32.13
CA ARG A 481 -20.75 -9.83 31.36
C ARG A 481 -19.95 -9.43 30.14
N PHE A 482 -18.64 -9.25 30.28
CA PHE A 482 -17.78 -8.90 29.16
C PHE A 482 -17.76 -10.00 28.09
N LEU A 483 -17.59 -11.25 28.48
CA LEU A 483 -17.61 -12.35 27.52
C LEU A 483 -18.98 -12.54 26.86
N THR A 484 -20.07 -12.32 27.59
CA THR A 484 -21.43 -12.36 27.00
C THR A 484 -21.60 -11.24 25.99
N ILE A 485 -21.21 -9.99 26.28
CA ILE A 485 -21.28 -8.86 25.36
C ILE A 485 -20.48 -9.18 24.07
N SER A 486 -19.24 -9.68 24.21
CA SER A 486 -18.41 -10.06 23.08
C SER A 486 -19.06 -11.15 22.23
N THR A 487 -19.60 -12.21 22.86
CA THR A 487 -20.28 -13.29 22.13
C THR A 487 -21.56 -12.82 21.43
N CYS A 488 -22.36 -11.97 22.10
CA CYS A 488 -23.56 -11.38 21.49
C CYS A 488 -23.20 -10.48 20.31
N LEU A 489 -22.12 -9.68 20.41
CA LEU A 489 -21.65 -8.83 19.33
C LEU A 489 -21.21 -9.68 18.12
N MET A 490 -20.43 -10.73 18.34
CA MET A 490 -20.02 -11.64 17.26
C MET A 490 -21.23 -12.31 16.60
N ALA A 491 -22.19 -12.77 17.41
CA ALA A 491 -23.44 -13.38 16.88
C ALA A 491 -24.25 -12.38 16.07
N ALA A 492 -24.34 -11.11 16.53
CA ALA A 492 -25.03 -10.06 15.79
C ALA A 492 -24.34 -9.74 14.46
N ILE A 493 -23.01 -9.70 14.41
CA ILE A 493 -22.26 -9.50 13.17
C ILE A 493 -22.50 -10.65 12.18
N ILE A 494 -22.46 -11.90 12.66
CA ILE A 494 -22.74 -13.08 11.82
C ILE A 494 -24.17 -13.03 11.28
N LEU A 495 -25.13 -12.66 12.13
CA LEU A 495 -26.53 -12.50 11.71
C LEU A 495 -26.67 -11.38 10.65
N CYS A 496 -26.02 -10.22 10.86
CA CYS A 496 -26.01 -9.15 9.87
C CYS A 496 -25.37 -9.62 8.53
N ALA A 497 -24.29 -10.38 8.58
CA ALA A 497 -23.68 -10.93 7.38
C ALA A 497 -24.60 -11.93 6.65
N ALA A 498 -25.36 -12.73 7.40
CA ALA A 498 -26.35 -13.65 6.82
C ALA A 498 -27.57 -12.92 6.21
N VAL A 499 -27.99 -11.79 6.79
CA VAL A 499 -29.16 -11.03 6.32
C VAL A 499 -28.79 -10.10 5.16
N PHE A 500 -27.69 -9.36 5.27
CA PHE A 500 -27.27 -8.37 4.27
C PHE A 500 -26.42 -8.94 3.15
N GLY A 501 -25.88 -10.16 3.33
CA GLY A 501 -24.90 -10.77 2.45
C GLY A 501 -23.50 -10.14 2.63
N VAL A 502 -22.50 -10.82 2.09
CA VAL A 502 -21.12 -10.33 2.01
C VAL A 502 -20.83 -10.01 0.55
N ARG A 503 -20.39 -8.79 0.28
CA ARG A 503 -20.01 -8.36 -1.06
C ARG A 503 -18.49 -8.46 -1.16
N LEU A 504 -18.00 -9.07 -2.23
CA LEU A 504 -16.58 -9.10 -2.58
C LEU A 504 -16.34 -8.10 -3.71
N ASP A 505 -15.22 -7.42 -3.66
CA ASP A 505 -14.78 -6.52 -4.73
C ASP A 505 -14.26 -7.32 -5.95
N THR A 506 -14.16 -6.64 -7.10
CA THR A 506 -13.57 -7.20 -8.31
C THR A 506 -12.11 -7.62 -8.12
N GLU A 507 -11.39 -7.01 -7.19
CA GLU A 507 -10.04 -7.46 -6.78
C GLU A 507 -10.01 -8.92 -6.30
N PHE A 508 -11.11 -9.44 -5.74
CA PHE A 508 -11.22 -10.81 -5.23
C PHE A 508 -12.01 -11.76 -6.12
N THR A 509 -12.97 -11.24 -6.88
CA THR A 509 -13.84 -12.04 -7.75
C THR A 509 -13.40 -12.05 -9.19
N GLY A 510 -12.56 -11.12 -9.58
CA GLY A 510 -12.36 -10.74 -10.97
C GLY A 510 -13.52 -9.89 -11.48
N GLY A 511 -13.38 -9.37 -12.69
CA GLY A 511 -14.36 -8.54 -13.37
C GLY A 511 -13.87 -7.14 -13.66
N ALA A 512 -14.80 -6.24 -14.02
CA ALA A 512 -14.49 -4.85 -14.32
C ALA A 512 -15.14 -3.88 -13.34
N MET A 513 -14.50 -2.73 -13.14
CA MET A 513 -15.00 -1.64 -12.33
C MET A 513 -14.71 -0.31 -13.00
N ILE A 514 -15.76 0.47 -13.23
CA ILE A 514 -15.70 1.80 -13.84
C ILE A 514 -16.09 2.82 -12.77
N THR A 515 -15.32 3.88 -12.62
CA THR A 515 -15.69 5.03 -11.78
C THR A 515 -15.83 6.26 -12.66
N LEU A 516 -17.00 6.89 -12.61
CA LEU A 516 -17.33 8.10 -13.35
C LEU A 516 -17.53 9.26 -12.39
N SER A 517 -17.17 10.48 -12.80
CA SER A 517 -17.65 11.71 -12.17
C SER A 517 -18.91 12.21 -12.89
N TYR A 518 -19.77 12.90 -12.15
CA TYR A 518 -20.95 13.57 -12.72
C TYR A 518 -21.39 14.75 -11.82
N GLN A 519 -22.25 15.60 -12.33
CA GLN A 519 -22.83 16.72 -11.59
C GLN A 519 -24.37 16.59 -11.54
N GLY A 520 -24.99 17.14 -10.49
CA GLY A 520 -26.45 17.14 -10.36
C GLY A 520 -27.06 15.83 -9.88
N GLU A 521 -28.35 15.66 -10.04
CA GLU A 521 -29.08 14.47 -9.59
C GLU A 521 -29.24 13.47 -10.74
N ILE A 522 -29.10 12.17 -10.44
CA ILE A 522 -29.34 11.07 -11.36
C ILE A 522 -30.31 10.05 -10.80
N SER A 523 -31.07 9.41 -11.68
CA SER A 523 -31.88 8.25 -11.34
C SER A 523 -31.04 6.98 -11.42
N THR A 524 -30.59 6.43 -10.28
CA THR A 524 -29.75 5.23 -10.23
C THR A 524 -30.37 4.05 -11.00
N SER A 525 -31.68 3.91 -11.01
CA SER A 525 -32.38 2.83 -11.72
C SER A 525 -32.35 3.00 -13.25
N GLU A 526 -32.43 4.24 -13.74
CA GLU A 526 -32.34 4.52 -15.19
C GLU A 526 -30.90 4.41 -15.67
N VAL A 527 -29.95 4.97 -14.91
CA VAL A 527 -28.50 4.81 -15.16
C VAL A 527 -28.11 3.33 -15.21
N GLN A 528 -28.63 2.51 -14.27
CA GLN A 528 -28.38 1.07 -14.28
C GLN A 528 -28.87 0.41 -15.57
N LYS A 529 -30.04 0.81 -16.07
CA LYS A 529 -30.59 0.27 -17.30
C LYS A 529 -29.75 0.68 -18.52
N THR A 530 -29.34 1.94 -18.60
CA THR A 530 -28.47 2.45 -19.66
C THR A 530 -27.10 1.76 -19.64
N ALA A 531 -26.49 1.66 -18.46
CA ALA A 531 -25.22 0.97 -18.29
C ALA A 531 -25.33 -0.53 -18.64
N SER A 532 -26.42 -1.20 -18.24
CA SER A 532 -26.63 -2.61 -18.60
C SER A 532 -26.76 -2.81 -20.11
N THR A 533 -27.29 -1.84 -20.82
CA THR A 533 -27.44 -1.90 -22.29
C THR A 533 -26.11 -1.60 -22.97
N ALA A 534 -25.38 -0.57 -22.52
CA ALA A 534 -24.11 -0.15 -23.12
C ALA A 534 -22.97 -1.18 -22.87
N LEU A 535 -22.99 -1.81 -21.70
CA LEU A 535 -21.98 -2.81 -21.30
C LEU A 535 -22.44 -4.26 -21.55
N GLU A 536 -23.61 -4.46 -22.14
CA GLU A 536 -24.20 -5.77 -22.46
C GLU A 536 -24.27 -6.73 -21.22
N ASN A 537 -24.34 -6.18 -20.02
CA ASN A 537 -24.31 -6.94 -18.77
C ASN A 537 -25.45 -6.53 -17.83
N ASN A 538 -26.25 -7.52 -17.37
CA ASN A 538 -27.36 -7.31 -16.45
C ASN A 538 -26.99 -7.47 -14.95
N GLY A 539 -25.76 -7.89 -14.65
CA GLY A 539 -25.26 -8.13 -13.29
C GLY A 539 -24.58 -6.93 -12.62
N LEU A 540 -24.79 -5.73 -13.15
CA LEU A 540 -24.13 -4.52 -12.67
C LEU A 540 -24.54 -4.12 -11.27
N THR A 541 -23.58 -3.66 -10.48
CA THR A 541 -23.82 -3.02 -9.19
C THR A 541 -23.38 -1.57 -9.25
N LEU A 542 -24.30 -0.64 -8.94
CA LEU A 542 -24.04 0.80 -8.91
C LEU A 542 -23.91 1.30 -7.48
N GLN A 543 -22.95 2.18 -7.25
CA GLN A 543 -22.75 2.91 -6.00
C GLN A 543 -22.50 4.37 -6.33
N THR A 544 -23.17 5.29 -5.63
CA THR A 544 -22.97 6.73 -5.76
C THR A 544 -22.19 7.26 -4.57
N GLY A 545 -21.25 8.16 -4.81
CA GLY A 545 -20.49 8.91 -3.81
C GLY A 545 -20.60 10.41 -4.07
N GLU A 546 -20.21 11.23 -3.09
CA GLU A 546 -20.22 12.68 -3.19
C GLU A 546 -18.94 13.25 -2.57
N ASN A 547 -18.27 14.11 -3.30
CA ASN A 547 -17.21 14.95 -2.79
C ASN A 547 -17.81 16.24 -2.25
N VAL A 548 -18.03 16.30 -0.94
CA VAL A 548 -18.69 17.44 -0.29
C VAL A 548 -17.90 18.74 -0.41
N ALA A 549 -16.57 18.66 -0.62
CA ALA A 549 -15.71 19.83 -0.74
C ALA A 549 -15.80 20.50 -2.13
N THR A 550 -15.97 19.71 -3.19
CA THR A 550 -16.07 20.21 -4.58
C THR A 550 -17.50 20.19 -5.11
N GLY A 551 -18.42 19.48 -4.47
CA GLY A 551 -19.77 19.22 -4.96
C GLY A 551 -19.81 18.21 -6.14
N GLU A 552 -18.68 17.62 -6.51
CA GLU A 552 -18.59 16.62 -7.54
C GLU A 552 -19.13 15.28 -7.03
N GLN A 553 -19.96 14.62 -7.84
CA GLN A 553 -20.53 13.32 -7.50
C GLN A 553 -19.81 12.22 -8.28
N THR A 554 -19.73 11.03 -7.69
CA THR A 554 -19.08 9.87 -8.30
C THR A 554 -20.07 8.72 -8.43
N LEU A 555 -19.98 8.02 -9.56
CA LEU A 555 -20.74 6.81 -9.87
C LEU A 555 -19.75 5.66 -10.09
N LYS A 556 -19.82 4.64 -9.25
CA LYS A 556 -19.03 3.42 -9.36
C LYS A 556 -19.91 2.30 -9.92
N ILE A 557 -19.51 1.74 -11.05
CA ILE A 557 -20.17 0.64 -11.73
C ILE A 557 -19.25 -0.58 -11.60
N SER A 558 -19.73 -1.64 -10.95
CA SER A 558 -18.95 -2.88 -10.75
C SER A 558 -19.62 -4.04 -11.47
N MET A 559 -18.81 -4.81 -12.21
CA MET A 559 -19.19 -6.01 -12.97
C MET A 559 -18.34 -7.18 -12.43
N PRO A 560 -18.82 -7.95 -11.45
CA PRO A 560 -18.09 -9.11 -10.95
C PRO A 560 -18.16 -10.27 -11.97
N GLY A 561 -17.06 -11.01 -12.14
CA GLY A 561 -17.00 -12.18 -13.00
C GLY A 561 -15.76 -12.22 -13.92
N ASN A 562 -15.88 -12.86 -15.08
CA ASN A 562 -14.79 -12.99 -16.05
C ASN A 562 -14.83 -11.94 -17.18
N GLU A 563 -15.78 -11.01 -17.12
CA GLU A 563 -15.97 -10.04 -18.18
C GLU A 563 -15.04 -8.84 -17.97
N THR A 564 -14.29 -8.51 -19.01
CA THR A 564 -13.49 -7.29 -19.10
C THR A 564 -14.27 -6.23 -19.87
N VAL A 565 -14.03 -4.97 -19.58
CA VAL A 565 -14.62 -3.83 -20.30
C VAL A 565 -13.53 -3.19 -21.14
N THR A 566 -13.84 -2.96 -22.43
CA THR A 566 -12.96 -2.27 -23.34
C THR A 566 -13.19 -0.75 -23.29
N THR A 567 -12.20 0.02 -23.75
CA THR A 567 -12.33 1.49 -23.84
C THR A 567 -13.49 1.91 -24.73
N ASP A 568 -13.73 1.23 -25.85
CA ASP A 568 -14.89 1.48 -26.73
C ASP A 568 -16.24 1.31 -25.99
N GLN A 569 -16.34 0.32 -25.12
CA GLN A 569 -17.54 0.11 -24.30
C GLN A 569 -17.73 1.22 -23.28
N VAL A 570 -16.65 1.72 -22.69
CA VAL A 570 -16.68 2.85 -21.76
C VAL A 570 -17.07 4.14 -22.49
N GLU A 571 -16.53 4.39 -23.68
CA GLU A 571 -16.87 5.54 -24.49
C GLU A 571 -18.34 5.51 -24.93
N ASN A 572 -18.84 4.34 -25.36
CA ASN A 572 -20.25 4.13 -25.66
C ASN A 572 -21.15 4.36 -24.44
N LEU A 573 -20.72 3.92 -23.25
CA LEU A 573 -21.42 4.17 -21.99
C LEU A 573 -21.45 5.66 -21.68
N LEU A 574 -20.32 6.37 -21.76
CA LEU A 574 -20.22 7.81 -21.53
C LEU A 574 -21.08 8.60 -22.51
N THR A 575 -21.04 8.25 -23.79
CA THR A 575 -21.87 8.87 -24.82
C THR A 575 -23.36 8.71 -24.50
N SER A 576 -23.78 7.48 -24.18
CA SER A 576 -25.17 7.17 -23.83
C SER A 576 -25.65 7.90 -22.56
N LEU A 577 -24.79 8.00 -21.55
CA LEU A 577 -25.09 8.71 -20.29
C LEU A 577 -25.15 10.22 -20.52
N ASN A 578 -24.22 10.80 -21.28
CA ASN A 578 -24.20 12.23 -21.58
C ASN A 578 -25.35 12.66 -22.53
N GLU A 579 -25.80 11.78 -23.41
CA GLU A 579 -27.01 12.00 -24.21
C GLU A 579 -28.29 11.96 -23.34
N GLN A 580 -28.35 11.05 -22.39
CA GLN A 580 -29.51 10.92 -21.48
C GLN A 580 -29.54 12.03 -20.42
N TYR A 581 -28.39 12.49 -19.96
CA TYR A 581 -28.21 13.51 -18.94
C TYR A 581 -27.22 14.60 -19.39
N PRO A 582 -27.63 15.50 -20.32
CA PRO A 582 -26.71 16.48 -20.91
C PRO A 582 -26.12 17.47 -19.91
N ASP A 583 -26.84 17.74 -18.83
CA ASP A 583 -26.42 18.70 -17.79
C ASP A 583 -25.50 18.09 -16.71
N ASN A 584 -25.31 16.75 -16.73
CA ASN A 584 -24.60 16.05 -15.66
C ASN A 584 -23.10 15.84 -15.97
N ALA A 585 -22.66 16.03 -17.21
CA ALA A 585 -21.26 15.99 -17.65
C ALA A 585 -20.47 14.77 -17.10
N PHE A 586 -20.90 13.56 -17.47
CA PHE A 586 -20.22 12.33 -17.08
C PHE A 586 -18.81 12.25 -17.70
N ALA A 587 -17.82 11.98 -16.83
CA ALA A 587 -16.44 11.76 -17.24
C ALA A 587 -15.83 10.55 -16.51
N GLN A 588 -14.95 9.83 -17.19
CA GLN A 588 -14.24 8.69 -16.59
C GLN A 588 -13.19 9.18 -15.58
N LEU A 589 -13.21 8.61 -14.37
CA LEU A 589 -12.20 8.82 -13.35
C LEU A 589 -11.25 7.62 -13.23
N SER A 590 -11.77 6.40 -13.33
CA SER A 590 -10.95 5.20 -13.31
C SER A 590 -11.64 4.02 -13.99
N LEU A 591 -10.82 3.11 -14.52
CA LEU A 591 -11.25 1.81 -15.05
C LEU A 591 -10.30 0.76 -14.47
N SER A 592 -10.84 -0.37 -14.02
CA SER A 592 -10.07 -1.50 -13.52
C SER A 592 -10.66 -2.80 -14.07
N ASN A 593 -9.81 -3.62 -14.67
CA ASN A 593 -10.14 -4.97 -15.14
C ASN A 593 -9.22 -5.98 -14.42
N VAL A 594 -9.79 -7.01 -13.83
CA VAL A 594 -9.05 -8.04 -13.09
C VAL A 594 -9.53 -9.43 -13.52
N SER A 595 -8.61 -10.33 -13.85
CA SER A 595 -8.99 -11.72 -14.16
C SER A 595 -9.48 -12.45 -12.91
N ALA A 596 -10.51 -13.31 -13.05
CA ALA A 596 -11.09 -14.04 -11.92
C ALA A 596 -10.10 -15.02 -11.27
N ALA A 597 -9.16 -15.57 -12.05
CA ALA A 597 -8.10 -16.43 -11.53
C ALA A 597 -7.18 -15.67 -10.58
N MET A 598 -6.83 -14.45 -10.95
CA MET A 598 -5.97 -13.57 -10.14
C MET A 598 -6.66 -13.12 -8.88
N GLY A 599 -7.91 -12.66 -8.96
CA GLY A 599 -8.70 -12.25 -7.81
C GLY A 599 -8.85 -13.36 -6.76
N THR A 600 -9.14 -14.59 -7.20
CA THR A 600 -9.24 -15.74 -6.30
C THR A 600 -7.91 -16.05 -5.59
N LYS A 601 -6.80 -16.04 -6.32
CA LYS A 601 -5.46 -16.24 -5.73
C LYS A 601 -5.11 -15.15 -4.72
N PHE A 602 -5.45 -13.90 -5.03
CA PHE A 602 -5.23 -12.76 -4.14
C PHE A 602 -6.02 -12.91 -2.83
N LEU A 603 -7.29 -13.31 -2.87
CA LEU A 603 -8.09 -13.57 -1.69
C LEU A 603 -7.50 -14.70 -0.83
N GLN A 604 -7.11 -15.81 -1.47
CA GLN A 604 -6.50 -16.95 -0.76
C GLN A 604 -5.19 -16.56 -0.08
N LYS A 605 -4.31 -15.85 -0.79
CA LYS A 605 -3.04 -15.31 -0.28
C LYS A 605 -3.27 -14.42 0.95
N SER A 606 -4.27 -13.56 0.86
CA SER A 606 -4.66 -12.63 1.92
C SER A 606 -5.13 -13.37 3.18
N LEU A 607 -5.97 -14.38 3.04
CA LEU A 607 -6.42 -15.19 4.16
C LEU A 607 -5.26 -15.97 4.82
N VAL A 608 -4.35 -16.52 4.02
CA VAL A 608 -3.14 -17.19 4.53
C VAL A 608 -2.27 -16.19 5.29
N ALA A 609 -2.10 -14.95 4.81
CA ALA A 609 -1.34 -13.92 5.50
C ALA A 609 -1.91 -13.59 6.88
N VAL A 610 -3.25 -13.49 7.01
CA VAL A 610 -3.94 -13.27 8.28
C VAL A 610 -3.70 -14.44 9.25
N VAL A 611 -3.91 -15.67 8.79
CA VAL A 611 -3.73 -16.89 9.62
C VAL A 611 -2.26 -17.03 10.04
N PHE A 612 -1.33 -16.80 9.12
CA PHE A 612 0.10 -16.87 9.41
C PHE A 612 0.54 -15.83 10.42
N SER A 613 0.02 -14.59 10.30
CA SER A 613 0.25 -13.53 11.30
C SER A 613 -0.25 -13.90 12.68
N LEU A 614 -1.47 -14.45 12.79
CA LEU A 614 -2.02 -14.96 14.05
C LEU A 614 -1.15 -16.05 14.67
N LEU A 615 -0.63 -16.97 13.85
CA LEU A 615 0.26 -18.03 14.30
C LEU A 615 1.59 -17.47 14.84
N LEU A 616 2.23 -16.53 14.12
CA LEU A 616 3.46 -15.91 14.54
C LEU A 616 3.28 -15.12 15.85
N ILE A 617 2.18 -14.38 15.98
CA ILE A 617 1.81 -13.66 17.21
C ILE A 617 1.61 -14.64 18.38
N LEU A 618 0.89 -15.74 18.16
CA LEU A 618 0.69 -16.77 19.18
C LEU A 618 2.01 -17.37 19.67
N LEU A 619 2.90 -17.72 18.73
CA LEU A 619 4.23 -18.24 19.04
C LEU A 619 5.08 -17.22 19.82
N TYR A 620 5.07 -15.96 19.37
CA TYR A 620 5.78 -14.87 20.05
C TYR A 620 5.31 -14.69 21.51
N ILE A 621 4.00 -14.58 21.74
CA ILE A 621 3.44 -14.44 23.08
C ILE A 621 3.71 -15.69 23.92
N GLY A 622 3.52 -16.88 23.34
CA GLY A 622 3.79 -18.16 23.99
C GLY A 622 5.20 -18.24 24.55
N PHE A 623 6.18 -17.85 23.74
CA PHE A 623 7.59 -17.83 24.12
C PHE A 623 7.90 -16.69 25.11
N ARG A 624 7.45 -15.47 24.80
CA ARG A 624 7.80 -14.25 25.56
C ARG A 624 7.26 -14.26 26.98
N PHE A 625 6.06 -14.78 27.19
CA PHE A 625 5.37 -14.80 28.47
C PHE A 625 5.35 -16.20 29.14
N LYS A 626 6.27 -17.09 28.77
CA LYS A 626 6.36 -18.47 29.27
C LYS A 626 6.30 -18.57 30.81
N LYS A 627 6.87 -17.59 31.54
CA LYS A 627 6.93 -17.57 33.02
C LYS A 627 5.56 -17.40 33.69
N ILE A 628 4.55 -16.87 33.01
CA ILE A 628 3.19 -16.64 33.53
C ILE A 628 2.13 -17.49 32.86
N GLY A 629 2.52 -18.48 32.04
CA GLY A 629 1.61 -19.32 31.28
C GLY A 629 1.38 -18.81 29.87
N GLY A 630 2.45 -18.38 29.18
CA GLY A 630 2.42 -17.66 27.90
C GLY A 630 1.57 -18.31 26.80
N MET A 631 1.61 -19.65 26.63
CA MET A 631 0.81 -20.32 25.59
C MET A 631 -0.70 -20.17 25.84
N THR A 632 -1.15 -20.31 27.11
CA THR A 632 -2.57 -20.10 27.44
C THR A 632 -2.98 -18.65 27.34
N GLY A 633 -2.10 -17.73 27.80
CA GLY A 633 -2.29 -16.29 27.60
C GLY A 633 -2.34 -15.93 26.12
N GLY A 634 -1.43 -16.46 25.30
CA GLY A 634 -1.40 -16.26 23.86
C GLY A 634 -2.68 -16.74 23.15
N LEU A 635 -3.19 -17.91 23.52
CA LEU A 635 -4.47 -18.41 22.98
C LEU A 635 -5.65 -17.47 23.32
N MET A 636 -5.69 -16.95 24.56
CA MET A 636 -6.74 -16.00 24.97
C MET A 636 -6.57 -14.65 24.28
N ALA A 637 -5.35 -14.23 24.00
CA ALA A 637 -5.08 -13.04 23.19
C ALA A 637 -5.54 -13.23 21.73
N VAL A 638 -5.28 -14.37 21.12
CA VAL A 638 -5.78 -14.69 19.76
C VAL A 638 -7.31 -14.71 19.72
N LEU A 639 -7.99 -15.25 20.73
CA LEU A 639 -9.45 -15.19 20.81
C LEU A 639 -9.97 -13.73 20.91
N ALA A 640 -9.26 -12.85 21.61
CA ALA A 640 -9.60 -11.45 21.65
C ALA A 640 -9.39 -10.78 20.26
N LEU A 641 -8.27 -11.11 19.57
CA LEU A 641 -8.00 -10.63 18.21
C LEU A 641 -9.07 -11.06 17.21
N LEU A 642 -9.56 -12.31 17.30
CA LEU A 642 -10.65 -12.78 16.44
C LEU A 642 -11.93 -11.93 16.62
N ASN A 643 -12.21 -11.49 17.86
CA ASN A 643 -13.30 -10.55 18.10
C ASN A 643 -13.07 -9.21 17.39
N ASP A 644 -11.85 -8.67 17.42
CA ASP A 644 -11.52 -7.40 16.78
C ASP A 644 -11.59 -7.51 15.26
N LEU A 645 -11.10 -8.61 14.68
CA LEU A 645 -11.26 -8.91 13.25
C LEU A 645 -12.73 -9.01 12.84
N MET A 646 -13.57 -9.63 13.68
CA MET A 646 -15.02 -9.69 13.43
C MET A 646 -15.67 -8.31 13.49
N VAL A 647 -15.20 -7.39 14.33
CA VAL A 647 -15.70 -6.00 14.33
C VAL A 647 -15.30 -5.27 13.05
N VAL A 648 -14.06 -5.43 12.58
CA VAL A 648 -13.62 -4.89 11.29
C VAL A 648 -14.49 -5.43 10.16
N PHE A 649 -14.65 -6.75 10.08
CA PHE A 649 -15.51 -7.41 9.09
C PHE A 649 -16.98 -6.90 9.19
N GLY A 650 -17.53 -6.83 10.40
CA GLY A 650 -18.88 -6.35 10.64
C GLY A 650 -19.08 -4.91 10.18
N THR A 651 -18.03 -4.08 10.22
CA THR A 651 -18.11 -2.69 9.74
C THR A 651 -18.33 -2.64 8.23
N PHE A 652 -17.60 -3.47 7.44
CA PHE A 652 -17.81 -3.59 6.00
C PHE A 652 -19.22 -4.10 5.67
N VAL A 653 -19.70 -5.12 6.38
CA VAL A 653 -21.04 -5.67 6.18
C VAL A 653 -22.12 -4.62 6.48
N LEU A 654 -22.00 -3.87 7.57
CA LEU A 654 -22.97 -2.84 7.97
C LEU A 654 -22.99 -1.64 7.02
N LEU A 655 -21.84 -1.21 6.54
CA LEU A 655 -21.70 -0.13 5.56
C LEU A 655 -22.07 -0.59 4.14
N ARG A 656 -22.27 -1.90 3.93
CA ARG A 656 -22.51 -2.51 2.62
C ARG A 656 -21.41 -2.24 1.59
N THR A 657 -20.19 -1.96 2.08
CA THR A 657 -19.01 -1.81 1.21
C THR A 657 -18.45 -3.19 0.84
N PRO A 658 -17.97 -3.38 -0.39
CA PRO A 658 -17.34 -4.64 -0.76
C PRO A 658 -16.03 -4.84 0.03
N LEU A 659 -15.68 -6.10 0.27
CA LEU A 659 -14.38 -6.47 0.81
C LEU A 659 -13.35 -6.34 -0.31
N ASP A 660 -12.31 -5.54 -0.10
CA ASP A 660 -11.24 -5.20 -1.04
C ASP A 660 -9.85 -5.35 -0.38
N GLY A 661 -8.80 -4.91 -1.04
CA GLY A 661 -7.45 -4.88 -0.47
C GLY A 661 -7.35 -4.06 0.81
N ASN A 662 -8.13 -2.98 0.95
CA ASN A 662 -8.18 -2.16 2.17
C ASN A 662 -8.71 -2.95 3.38
N PHE A 663 -9.69 -3.85 3.16
CA PHE A 663 -10.16 -4.76 4.21
C PHE A 663 -9.02 -5.64 4.74
N ILE A 664 -8.21 -6.21 3.86
CA ILE A 664 -7.07 -7.05 4.25
C ILE A 664 -6.00 -6.24 4.99
N ALA A 665 -5.68 -5.04 4.48
CA ALA A 665 -4.74 -4.14 5.13
C ALA A 665 -5.22 -3.74 6.53
N ALA A 666 -6.52 -3.43 6.70
CA ALA A 666 -7.11 -3.11 7.99
C ALA A 666 -7.09 -4.32 8.93
N MET A 667 -7.44 -5.53 8.45
CA MET A 667 -7.39 -6.76 9.25
C MET A 667 -5.98 -7.07 9.77
N LEU A 668 -4.98 -7.04 8.89
CA LEU A 668 -3.60 -7.29 9.29
C LEU A 668 -3.09 -6.21 10.24
N THR A 669 -3.44 -4.95 9.99
CA THR A 669 -3.04 -3.83 10.85
C THR A 669 -3.60 -3.98 12.25
N ILE A 670 -4.89 -4.30 12.40
CA ILE A 670 -5.52 -4.44 13.71
C ILE A 670 -4.92 -5.60 14.51
N LEU A 671 -4.44 -6.66 13.85
CA LEU A 671 -3.71 -7.74 14.52
C LEU A 671 -2.46 -7.22 15.24
N GLY A 672 -1.65 -6.39 14.57
CA GLY A 672 -0.46 -5.80 15.17
C GLY A 672 -0.75 -4.82 16.30
N TYR A 673 -1.84 -4.06 16.14
CA TYR A 673 -2.24 -3.00 17.05
C TYR A 673 -2.93 -3.50 18.31
N SER A 674 -4.02 -4.22 18.15
CA SER A 674 -4.80 -4.71 19.27
C SER A 674 -3.96 -5.59 20.19
N ILE A 675 -3.07 -6.39 19.61
CA ILE A 675 -2.17 -7.24 20.39
C ILE A 675 -1.14 -6.42 21.19
N ASN A 676 -0.70 -5.26 20.70
CA ASN A 676 0.21 -4.38 21.43
C ASN A 676 -0.37 -4.01 22.81
N ASP A 677 -1.63 -3.62 22.86
CA ASP A 677 -2.32 -3.31 24.12
C ASP A 677 -2.39 -4.53 25.05
N THR A 678 -2.72 -5.70 24.51
CA THR A 678 -2.75 -6.96 25.28
C THR A 678 -1.38 -7.32 25.83
N VAL A 679 -0.32 -7.19 25.04
CA VAL A 679 1.08 -7.45 25.45
C VAL A 679 1.49 -6.57 26.60
N VAL A 680 1.08 -5.31 26.62
CA VAL A 680 1.38 -4.38 27.72
C VAL A 680 0.68 -4.77 29.01
N VAL A 681 -0.58 -5.19 28.94
CA VAL A 681 -1.28 -5.73 30.10
C VAL A 681 -0.59 -6.99 30.62
N TYR A 682 -0.17 -7.88 29.72
CA TYR A 682 0.54 -9.11 30.08
C TYR A 682 1.92 -8.83 30.67
N ASP A 683 2.62 -7.84 30.17
CA ASP A 683 3.90 -7.39 30.77
C ASP A 683 3.68 -6.88 32.21
N ARG A 684 2.60 -6.12 32.43
CA ARG A 684 2.25 -5.67 33.79
C ARG A 684 1.88 -6.83 34.72
N ILE A 685 1.17 -7.85 34.24
CA ILE A 685 0.88 -9.08 34.99
C ILE A 685 2.20 -9.79 35.33
N ARG A 686 3.14 -9.87 34.40
CA ARG A 686 4.47 -10.46 34.63
C ARG A 686 5.27 -9.70 35.66
N GLU A 687 5.29 -8.37 35.60
CA GLU A 687 5.95 -7.49 36.56
C GLU A 687 5.33 -7.67 37.94
N ASN A 688 4.02 -7.58 38.09
CA ASN A 688 3.31 -7.72 39.33
C ASN A 688 3.44 -9.13 39.91
N ARG A 689 3.52 -10.19 39.11
CA ARG A 689 3.80 -11.56 39.59
C ARG A 689 5.17 -11.66 40.24
N ALA A 690 6.15 -10.94 39.72
CA ALA A 690 7.49 -10.89 40.33
C ALA A 690 7.51 -10.10 41.64
N LEU A 691 6.72 -9.03 41.77
CA LEU A 691 6.65 -8.16 42.93
C LEU A 691 5.79 -8.75 44.06
N MET A 692 4.61 -9.27 43.74
CA MET A 692 3.62 -9.78 44.69
C MET A 692 3.89 -11.25 45.12
N GLY A 693 4.76 -11.95 44.38
CA GLY A 693 5.15 -13.33 44.67
C GLY A 693 4.16 -14.38 44.13
N LYS A 694 4.59 -15.65 44.20
CA LYS A 694 3.85 -16.79 43.61
C LYS A 694 2.56 -17.15 44.36
N LYS A 695 2.40 -16.76 45.59
CA LYS A 695 1.23 -17.10 46.45
C LYS A 695 -0.01 -16.24 46.15
N THR A 696 0.14 -15.09 45.49
CA THR A 696 -0.98 -14.19 45.21
C THR A 696 -1.94 -14.89 44.24
N PRO A 697 -3.27 -14.92 44.51
CA PRO A 697 -4.28 -15.47 43.61
C PRO A 697 -4.21 -14.82 42.22
N PHE A 698 -4.35 -15.62 41.19
CA PHE A 698 -4.21 -15.15 39.79
C PHE A 698 -5.27 -14.10 39.44
N GLU A 699 -6.49 -14.26 39.94
CA GLU A 699 -7.61 -13.33 39.77
C GLU A 699 -7.28 -11.92 40.31
N GLY A 700 -6.82 -11.81 41.54
CA GLY A 700 -6.43 -10.52 42.14
C GLY A 700 -5.23 -9.89 41.44
N LEU A 701 -4.25 -10.69 41.06
CA LEU A 701 -3.08 -10.23 40.29
C LEU A 701 -3.50 -9.62 38.94
N VAL A 702 -4.37 -10.28 38.18
CA VAL A 702 -4.85 -9.80 36.90
C VAL A 702 -5.67 -8.53 37.08
N ASN A 703 -6.64 -8.51 38.01
CA ASN A 703 -7.46 -7.32 38.26
C ASN A 703 -6.63 -6.09 38.64
N HIS A 704 -5.62 -6.26 39.51
CA HIS A 704 -4.69 -5.18 39.83
C HIS A 704 -3.89 -4.68 38.64
N SER A 705 -3.37 -5.59 37.83
CA SER A 705 -2.56 -5.26 36.67
C SER A 705 -3.36 -4.54 35.56
N VAL A 706 -4.60 -4.96 35.32
CA VAL A 706 -5.50 -4.31 34.38
C VAL A 706 -5.81 -2.88 34.77
N ASN A 707 -6.15 -2.66 36.06
CA ASN A 707 -6.40 -1.30 36.62
C ASN A 707 -5.20 -0.36 36.40
N GLN A 708 -3.97 -0.87 36.61
CA GLN A 708 -2.76 -0.09 36.38
C GLN A 708 -2.47 0.23 34.93
N SER A 709 -2.87 -0.64 34.01
CA SER A 709 -2.64 -0.49 32.56
C SER A 709 -3.74 0.29 31.87
N ALA A 710 -4.99 0.23 32.34
CA ALA A 710 -6.19 0.72 31.64
C ALA A 710 -6.08 2.19 31.22
N ARG A 711 -5.61 3.09 32.10
CA ARG A 711 -5.47 4.51 31.79
C ARG A 711 -4.54 4.74 30.60
N ARG A 712 -3.44 4.04 30.56
CA ARG A 712 -2.46 4.15 29.50
C ARG A 712 -3.04 3.63 28.18
N THR A 713 -3.60 2.42 28.18
CA THR A 713 -4.22 1.81 26.99
C THR A 713 -5.31 2.72 26.39
N ILE A 714 -6.14 3.34 27.24
CA ILE A 714 -7.16 4.29 26.76
C ILE A 714 -6.50 5.53 26.11
N ILE A 715 -5.45 6.10 26.72
CA ILE A 715 -4.81 7.31 26.17
C ILE A 715 -4.13 7.02 24.82
N THR A 716 -3.40 5.90 24.70
CA THR A 716 -2.74 5.52 23.44
C THR A 716 -3.74 5.25 22.33
N THR A 717 -4.84 4.58 22.65
CA THR A 717 -5.90 4.38 21.67
C THR A 717 -6.60 5.69 21.28
N VAL A 718 -6.84 6.60 22.22
CA VAL A 718 -7.41 7.92 21.92
C VAL A 718 -6.54 8.70 20.94
N THR A 719 -5.21 8.67 21.08
CA THR A 719 -4.31 9.35 20.13
C THR A 719 -4.43 8.79 18.73
N THR A 720 -4.51 7.46 18.59
CA THR A 720 -4.59 6.80 17.28
C THR A 720 -6.00 6.93 16.68
N VAL A 721 -7.05 6.74 17.48
CA VAL A 721 -8.45 6.95 17.05
C VAL A 721 -8.69 8.40 16.63
N MET A 722 -8.03 9.36 17.28
CA MET A 722 -8.11 10.77 16.90
C MET A 722 -7.45 11.01 15.52
N ALA A 723 -6.29 10.41 15.25
CA ALA A 723 -5.65 10.50 13.94
C ALA A 723 -6.50 9.85 12.83
N LEU A 724 -7.02 8.64 13.09
CA LEU A 724 -7.94 7.95 12.18
C LEU A 724 -9.26 8.69 12.00
N GLY A 725 -9.80 9.28 13.08
CA GLY A 725 -11.02 10.09 13.03
C GLY A 725 -10.86 11.32 12.14
N VAL A 726 -9.73 12.03 12.24
CA VAL A 726 -9.40 13.13 11.32
C VAL A 726 -9.34 12.63 9.89
N MET A 727 -8.67 11.50 9.65
CA MET A 727 -8.57 10.89 8.33
C MET A 727 -9.96 10.52 7.78
N CYS A 728 -10.85 9.93 8.59
CA CYS A 728 -12.23 9.63 8.21
C CYS A 728 -13.04 10.89 7.84
N VAL A 729 -12.90 11.95 8.63
CA VAL A 729 -13.62 13.21 8.37
C VAL A 729 -13.12 13.86 7.08
N VAL A 730 -11.81 13.99 6.94
CA VAL A 730 -11.21 14.61 5.74
C VAL A 730 -11.52 13.79 4.50
N SER A 731 -11.33 12.46 4.55
CA SER A 731 -11.63 11.59 3.41
C SER A 731 -13.11 11.68 2.98
N LYS A 732 -14.04 11.79 3.94
CA LYS A 732 -15.46 11.94 3.59
C LYS A 732 -15.78 13.32 3.02
N LEU A 733 -15.13 14.38 3.51
CA LEU A 733 -15.28 15.73 2.97
C LEU A 733 -14.77 15.86 1.53
N TYR A 734 -13.69 15.15 1.20
CA TYR A 734 -13.05 15.19 -0.13
C TYR A 734 -13.46 14.03 -1.06
N GLY A 735 -14.44 13.20 -0.67
CA GLY A 735 -14.94 12.10 -1.51
C GLY A 735 -13.95 10.94 -1.70
N LEU A 736 -12.97 10.79 -0.80
CA LEU A 736 -11.95 9.74 -0.86
C LEU A 736 -12.47 8.44 -0.22
N ASP A 737 -13.38 7.77 -0.90
CA ASP A 737 -14.04 6.58 -0.35
C ASP A 737 -13.06 5.43 -0.06
N SER A 738 -12.01 5.25 -0.87
CA SER A 738 -10.98 4.24 -0.63
C SER A 738 -10.26 4.44 0.72
N ILE A 739 -9.96 5.68 1.10
CA ILE A 739 -9.34 5.99 2.39
C ILE A 739 -10.34 5.83 3.54
N PHE A 740 -11.59 6.23 3.31
CA PHE A 740 -12.64 6.06 4.32
C PHE A 740 -12.92 4.58 4.62
N THR A 741 -13.00 3.74 3.59
CA THR A 741 -13.22 2.28 3.72
C THR A 741 -12.04 1.57 4.42
N PHE A 742 -10.85 2.13 4.37
CA PHE A 742 -9.69 1.67 5.16
C PHE A 742 -9.72 2.20 6.60
N ALA A 743 -9.85 3.53 6.77
CA ALA A 743 -9.64 4.20 8.05
C ALA A 743 -10.76 3.93 9.06
N PHE A 744 -12.03 3.92 8.62
CA PHE A 744 -13.17 3.76 9.51
C PHE A 744 -13.28 2.36 10.12
N PRO A 745 -13.17 1.26 9.36
CA PRO A 745 -13.12 -0.08 9.94
C PRO A 745 -11.92 -0.29 10.87
N LEU A 746 -10.76 0.26 10.51
CA LEU A 746 -9.57 0.21 11.36
C LEU A 746 -9.80 0.95 12.69
N MET A 747 -10.43 2.12 12.66
CA MET A 747 -10.81 2.87 13.86
C MET A 747 -11.75 2.06 14.75
N MET A 748 -12.77 1.42 14.17
CA MET A 748 -13.72 0.57 14.91
C MET A 748 -13.02 -0.67 15.50
N GLY A 749 -12.11 -1.28 14.76
CA GLY A 749 -11.27 -2.38 15.24
C GLY A 749 -10.40 -1.98 16.42
N MET A 750 -9.79 -0.77 16.39
CA MET A 750 -8.99 -0.26 17.51
C MET A 750 -9.83 0.04 18.75
N LEU A 751 -11.02 0.59 18.61
CA LEU A 751 -11.95 0.78 19.73
C LEU A 751 -12.35 -0.56 20.35
N SER A 752 -12.59 -1.58 19.51
CA SER A 752 -12.79 -2.96 19.97
C SER A 752 -11.56 -3.49 20.70
N GLY A 753 -10.34 -3.25 20.19
CA GLY A 753 -9.08 -3.73 20.74
C GLY A 753 -8.82 -3.29 22.18
N VAL A 754 -9.20 -2.06 22.57
CA VAL A 754 -9.15 -1.61 23.96
C VAL A 754 -10.05 -2.47 24.83
N TYR A 755 -11.29 -2.67 24.38
CA TYR A 755 -12.25 -3.47 25.11
C TYR A 755 -11.77 -4.92 25.23
N THR A 756 -11.34 -5.52 24.15
CA THR A 756 -10.92 -6.93 24.12
C THR A 756 -9.65 -7.16 24.93
N SER A 757 -8.66 -6.27 24.85
CA SER A 757 -7.41 -6.37 25.62
C SER A 757 -7.62 -6.25 27.14
N LEU A 758 -8.46 -5.30 27.58
CA LEU A 758 -8.69 -5.07 29.01
C LEU A 758 -9.73 -6.03 29.60
N CYS A 759 -10.79 -6.35 28.85
CA CYS A 759 -11.97 -7.02 29.37
C CYS A 759 -12.10 -8.49 28.91
N VAL A 760 -11.79 -8.81 27.65
CA VAL A 760 -12.03 -10.14 27.08
C VAL A 760 -10.84 -11.07 27.29
N SER A 761 -9.64 -10.68 26.81
CA SER A 761 -8.42 -11.50 26.86
C SER A 761 -8.06 -11.90 28.29
N THR A 762 -8.02 -10.94 29.21
CA THR A 762 -7.69 -11.13 30.61
C THR A 762 -8.73 -11.95 31.35
N SER A 763 -10.02 -11.69 31.10
CA SER A 763 -11.14 -12.43 31.70
C SER A 763 -11.19 -13.88 31.25
N ALA A 764 -10.98 -14.12 29.96
CA ALA A 764 -10.91 -15.48 29.40
C ALA A 764 -9.73 -16.27 29.99
N TRP A 765 -8.57 -15.59 30.17
CA TRP A 765 -7.40 -16.23 30.76
C TRP A 765 -7.62 -16.62 32.22
N VAL A 766 -8.27 -15.76 33.03
CA VAL A 766 -8.63 -16.10 34.41
C VAL A 766 -9.58 -17.30 34.44
N LEU A 767 -10.65 -17.29 33.63
CA LEU A 767 -11.59 -18.44 33.57
C LEU A 767 -10.91 -19.76 33.16
N TRP A 768 -9.98 -19.71 32.24
CA TRP A 768 -9.21 -20.90 31.85
C TRP A 768 -8.37 -21.43 33.02
N ASN A 769 -7.68 -20.50 33.71
CA ASN A 769 -6.85 -20.88 34.85
C ASN A 769 -7.66 -21.46 36.01
N ASP A 770 -8.84 -20.88 36.32
CA ASP A 770 -9.76 -21.39 37.38
C ASP A 770 -10.27 -22.79 37.00
N ARG A 771 -10.63 -23.05 35.74
CA ARG A 771 -11.05 -24.40 35.28
C ARG A 771 -9.90 -25.42 35.41
N LYS A 772 -8.68 -25.01 35.13
CA LYS A 772 -7.49 -25.88 35.23
C LYS A 772 -7.18 -26.23 36.68
N SER A 773 -7.29 -25.28 37.65
CA SER A 773 -7.05 -25.54 39.06
C SER A 773 -8.13 -26.45 39.62
N LYS A 774 -9.42 -26.23 39.33
CA LYS A 774 -10.51 -27.13 39.76
C LYS A 774 -10.35 -28.55 39.24
N LYS A 775 -9.95 -28.75 37.97
CA LYS A 775 -9.66 -30.07 37.41
C LYS A 775 -8.46 -30.74 38.08
N ALA A 776 -7.47 -29.98 38.52
CA ALA A 776 -6.31 -30.49 39.23
C ALA A 776 -6.67 -30.91 40.67
N GLU A 777 -7.56 -30.19 41.33
CA GLU A 777 -8.11 -30.53 42.66
C GLU A 777 -8.98 -31.82 42.62
N THR A 778 -9.89 -31.90 41.61
CA THR A 778 -10.74 -33.11 41.40
C THR A 778 -9.93 -34.36 41.03
N LYS A 779 -8.74 -34.23 40.42
CA LYS A 779 -7.86 -35.37 40.15
C LYS A 779 -7.02 -35.80 41.38
N LYS A 780 -6.90 -34.93 42.40
CA LYS A 780 -6.16 -35.23 43.64
C LYS A 780 -7.06 -35.70 44.76
N ALA A 781 -8.38 -35.41 44.70
CA ALA A 781 -9.41 -36.00 45.51
C ALA A 781 -9.88 -37.36 44.86
#